data_9caa1e52abde8f9b1686dcc54da2a288
#
_entry.id   9caa1e52abde8f9b1686dcc54da2a288
#
_cell.length_a   1.000
_cell.length_b   1.000
_cell.length_c   1.000
_cell.angle_alpha   90.00
_cell.angle_beta   90.00
_cell.angle_gamma   90.00
#
_symmetry.space_group_name_H-M   'P 1'
#
loop_
_entity.id
_entity.type
_entity.pdbx_description
1 polymer ?
#
loop_
_entity_poly.entity_id
_entity_poly.type
_entity_poly.pdbx_seq_one_letter_code
_entity_poly.pdbx_strand_id
1 'polypeptide(L)'
;MSKRLSCHIGFNTQHSPMGAFMSFTCGNPGTRGGIGLQIGQPADQEVFVGVIDGDRYADAPLQSLPFYIGAVSKAAEAFTVEQAGPSEANVRPDAVPFRLEEIERRYGWCTDTWRAGNMTFTVYTPFGSIPDPKKASAQKMRDSLRPAVVAQLVVDNTRGTRPKTGIFALNHSRPGPRMITDSLGSKNRVGFAFRREAGVAAEVFDLTSSKKAAGPPPFGFMRWSATDGIRERHNPVHLLGSCPGVGFEVPAGKRYAMVLAIGSYLECPVTTGLDGRYLYARYYEDLTDVLRSTLNKADALMAAAEALDTKLDAAKLSDDQRFLIAHATHSYYGSTQLLEVDRRPFWVVNEGEYCMMNTLDLAVDHVFWELDRNPWLVRNLLDNFAWRYSYTDEIKIYKAEADLSSHAMDHDPSQPPPPPDAAQLARPYEKKPGGRSFCHDMGAHNNFAPPGRSSYELANLTSTFSYMTVEQLCNWTLTAACYLAKTRDTAWLKKNKKVVKDCLTSMVNRGGEVGFAQYDSTRTAGGQEITTYDSLDHSLAQTRNNVYMAVKSWATYHALALLFRDLGDKATQQRCRKLAEKVAGVVAGQAVDGVLPAIFEKSNPGYRSRILPAVEGCAYPLYFVKTGYQKQKLEQVFGTPAEKKMYDVLKEHTRKLLLDPQRRNVFADGGIKLSSTSNNSWMSKISIFMHVARRVFGLDRDPGVVDVFRKADAAHVKWQVEGSSYWACSDQIVSGEGKASRYYPRIITSALWME
;
A
#
# COMPACT_ATOMS: atom_id res chain seq x y z
N MET A 1 -29.41 -4.99 -11.79
CA MET A 1 -28.50 -3.84 -11.73
C MET A 1 -27.78 -3.90 -10.40
N SER A 2 -26.49 -4.17 -10.40
CA SER A 2 -25.65 -4.19 -9.21
C SER A 2 -25.78 -2.83 -8.51
N LYS A 3 -26.03 -2.82 -7.20
CA LYS A 3 -25.91 -1.63 -6.34
C LYS A 3 -24.42 -1.35 -6.15
N ARG A 4 -23.73 -0.93 -7.22
CA ARG A 4 -22.39 -0.38 -7.06
C ARG A 4 -22.48 0.83 -6.14
N LEU A 5 -21.66 0.85 -5.12
CA LEU A 5 -21.58 1.86 -4.08
C LEU A 5 -21.72 3.27 -4.68
N SER A 6 -22.75 4.01 -4.30
CA SER A 6 -22.73 5.48 -4.36
C SER A 6 -21.73 5.91 -3.29
N CYS A 7 -20.48 6.08 -3.68
CA CYS A 7 -19.43 6.43 -2.76
C CYS A 7 -19.46 7.90 -2.43
N HIS A 8 -19.01 8.23 -1.24
CA HIS A 8 -18.50 9.56 -0.94
C HIS A 8 -17.65 10.06 -2.10
N ILE A 9 -17.89 11.31 -2.53
CA ILE A 9 -17.20 11.87 -3.69
C ILE A 9 -15.76 12.26 -3.33
N GLY A 10 -15.50 12.62 -2.07
CA GLY A 10 -14.34 13.36 -1.63
C GLY A 10 -13.12 12.54 -1.20
N PHE A 11 -12.55 11.71 -2.06
CA PHE A 11 -11.27 11.06 -1.82
C PHE A 11 -10.49 10.81 -3.11
N ASN A 12 -9.16 10.77 -3.03
CA ASN A 12 -8.30 10.42 -4.15
C ASN A 12 -8.15 8.91 -4.31
N THR A 13 -8.07 8.46 -5.55
CA THR A 13 -7.74 7.08 -5.90
C THR A 13 -6.47 7.03 -6.73
N GLN A 14 -5.60 6.09 -6.41
CA GLN A 14 -4.42 5.76 -7.20
C GLN A 14 -4.77 4.69 -8.24
N HIS A 15 -4.74 5.07 -9.50
CA HIS A 15 -4.90 4.13 -10.62
C HIS A 15 -3.51 3.71 -11.10
N SER A 16 -3.06 2.54 -10.68
CA SER A 16 -1.67 2.12 -10.84
C SER A 16 -1.56 0.78 -11.55
N PRO A 17 -0.74 0.66 -12.61
CA PRO A 17 -0.40 -0.61 -13.19
C PRO A 17 0.55 -1.40 -12.27
N MET A 18 0.52 -2.72 -12.37
CA MET A 18 1.35 -3.60 -11.54
C MET A 18 2.85 -3.40 -11.83
N GLY A 19 3.63 -3.16 -10.78
CA GLY A 19 5.10 -3.17 -10.86
C GLY A 19 5.75 -2.00 -11.60
N ALA A 20 5.01 -0.93 -11.88
CA ALA A 20 5.52 0.23 -12.60
C ALA A 20 5.86 1.44 -11.71
N PHE A 21 5.48 1.40 -10.44
CA PHE A 21 5.65 2.49 -9.47
C PHE A 21 5.22 3.85 -10.07
N MET A 22 4.11 3.83 -10.74
CA MET A 22 3.43 5.01 -11.27
C MET A 22 1.95 4.95 -10.91
N SER A 23 1.30 6.10 -10.87
CA SER A 23 -0.13 6.21 -10.67
C SER A 23 -0.71 7.36 -11.47
N PHE A 24 -1.90 7.16 -12.03
CA PHE A 24 -2.79 8.25 -12.40
C PHE A 24 -3.75 8.47 -11.21
N THR A 25 -3.60 9.60 -10.53
CA THR A 25 -4.35 9.90 -9.30
C THR A 25 -5.39 10.98 -9.59
N CYS A 26 -6.62 10.76 -9.15
CA CYS A 26 -7.69 11.75 -9.20
C CYS A 26 -8.82 11.39 -8.23
N GLY A 27 -9.76 12.31 -8.04
CA GLY A 27 -11.04 12.02 -7.40
C GLY A 27 -11.43 12.89 -6.22
N ASN A 28 -10.50 13.53 -5.53
CA ASN A 28 -10.87 14.45 -4.45
C ASN A 28 -11.19 15.84 -5.03
N PRO A 29 -12.42 16.33 -4.87
CA PRO A 29 -12.83 17.62 -5.42
C PRO A 29 -11.98 18.78 -4.89
N GLY A 30 -11.60 19.69 -5.80
CA GLY A 30 -10.81 20.86 -5.46
C GLY A 30 -9.34 20.57 -5.15
N THR A 31 -8.87 19.36 -5.47
CA THR A 31 -7.45 18.99 -5.37
C THR A 31 -6.90 18.60 -6.73
N ARG A 32 -5.59 18.68 -6.86
CA ARG A 32 -4.86 18.23 -8.04
C ARG A 32 -4.64 16.72 -8.01
N GLY A 33 -4.25 16.15 -9.14
CA GLY A 33 -3.93 14.75 -9.33
C GLY A 33 -2.95 14.57 -10.47
N GLY A 34 -3.31 13.72 -11.44
CA GLY A 34 -2.51 13.47 -12.64
C GLY A 34 -1.53 12.30 -12.51
N ILE A 35 -0.45 12.32 -13.28
CA ILE A 35 0.49 11.21 -13.36
C ILE A 35 1.65 11.44 -12.40
N GLY A 36 1.75 10.58 -11.39
CA GLY A 36 2.88 10.49 -10.46
C GLY A 36 3.81 9.35 -10.83
N LEU A 37 5.11 9.61 -10.79
CA LEU A 37 6.16 8.59 -10.94
C LEU A 37 6.89 8.41 -9.63
N GLN A 38 7.16 7.15 -9.26
CA GLN A 38 7.94 6.78 -8.05
C GLN A 38 7.47 7.58 -6.83
N ILE A 39 6.25 7.34 -6.45
CA ILE A 39 5.41 8.22 -5.64
C ILE A 39 5.99 8.45 -4.24
N GLY A 40 6.85 9.45 -4.09
CA GLY A 40 7.24 10.00 -2.79
C GLY A 40 6.44 11.26 -2.43
N GLN A 41 5.80 11.86 -3.43
CA GLN A 41 4.98 13.07 -3.33
C GLN A 41 3.71 12.89 -4.18
N PRO A 42 2.61 13.61 -3.87
CA PRO A 42 1.42 13.62 -4.70
C PRO A 42 1.75 14.01 -6.13
N ALA A 43 1.03 13.41 -7.08
CA ALA A 43 0.90 14.02 -8.38
C ALA A 43 0.25 15.40 -8.21
N ASP A 44 0.92 16.45 -8.71
CA ASP A 44 0.50 17.85 -8.52
C ASP A 44 0.18 18.47 -9.88
N GLN A 45 -0.74 17.84 -10.59
CA GLN A 45 -1.19 18.28 -11.91
C GLN A 45 -2.68 18.56 -11.87
N GLU A 46 -3.11 19.57 -12.60
CA GLU A 46 -4.53 19.80 -12.81
C GLU A 46 -5.03 18.86 -13.90
N VAL A 47 -6.17 18.21 -13.63
CA VAL A 47 -6.79 17.25 -14.55
C VAL A 47 -8.13 17.83 -14.97
N PHE A 48 -8.27 18.12 -16.25
CA PHE A 48 -9.52 18.63 -16.82
C PHE A 48 -10.22 17.49 -17.54
N VAL A 49 -11.41 17.16 -17.07
CA VAL A 49 -12.31 16.19 -17.69
C VAL A 49 -13.68 16.82 -17.75
N GLY A 50 -14.15 17.17 -18.94
CA GLY A 50 -15.35 17.96 -19.01
C GLY A 50 -15.98 18.00 -20.39
N VAL A 51 -16.97 18.90 -20.49
CA VAL A 51 -17.77 19.12 -21.71
C VAL A 51 -17.95 20.61 -21.94
N ILE A 52 -17.80 21.01 -23.18
CA ILE A 52 -18.23 22.34 -23.68
C ILE A 52 -19.59 22.18 -24.35
N ASP A 53 -20.53 23.08 -24.05
CA ASP A 53 -21.83 23.13 -24.71
C ASP A 53 -21.73 23.91 -26.03
N GLY A 54 -21.45 23.20 -27.09
CA GLY A 54 -21.19 23.72 -28.42
C GLY A 54 -20.13 22.86 -29.15
N ASP A 55 -19.81 23.28 -30.34
CA ASP A 55 -18.69 22.72 -31.09
C ASP A 55 -17.35 23.12 -30.42
N ARG A 56 -16.28 22.62 -30.94
CA ARG A 56 -14.90 22.90 -30.47
C ARG A 56 -14.48 24.38 -30.59
N TYR A 57 -15.31 25.22 -31.23
CA TYR A 57 -15.08 26.63 -31.43
C TYR A 57 -16.04 27.51 -30.58
N ALA A 58 -16.91 26.87 -29.81
CA ALA A 58 -17.86 27.58 -28.98
C ALA A 58 -17.18 28.42 -27.91
N ASP A 59 -17.62 29.65 -27.78
CA ASP A 59 -17.27 30.55 -26.67
C ASP A 59 -18.15 30.21 -25.45
N ALA A 60 -17.96 29.02 -24.91
CA ALA A 60 -18.69 28.50 -23.77
C ALA A 60 -17.71 27.94 -22.75
N PRO A 61 -18.01 28.02 -21.45
CA PRO A 61 -17.13 27.49 -20.42
C PRO A 61 -17.02 25.96 -20.49
N LEU A 62 -15.85 25.45 -20.11
CA LEU A 62 -15.67 24.04 -19.90
C LEU A 62 -16.33 23.65 -18.58
N GLN A 63 -17.44 22.94 -18.60
CA GLN A 63 -17.96 22.25 -17.42
C GLN A 63 -17.13 21.01 -17.14
N SER A 64 -16.47 20.97 -16.00
CA SER A 64 -15.45 19.94 -15.69
C SER A 64 -15.65 19.30 -14.33
N LEU A 65 -15.19 18.06 -14.21
CA LEU A 65 -14.99 17.44 -12.90
C LEU A 65 -13.96 18.26 -12.09
N PRO A 66 -14.12 18.40 -10.78
CA PRO A 66 -13.34 19.34 -9.97
C PRO A 66 -11.96 18.78 -9.55
N PHE A 67 -11.16 18.28 -10.50
CA PHE A 67 -9.82 17.72 -10.24
C PHE A 67 -8.70 18.76 -10.44
N TYR A 68 -8.97 20.00 -10.07
CA TYR A 68 -8.06 21.13 -10.15
C TYR A 68 -8.41 22.17 -9.06
N ILE A 69 -7.48 23.03 -8.76
CA ILE A 69 -7.67 24.12 -7.76
C ILE A 69 -7.89 25.49 -8.39
N GLY A 70 -8.06 25.53 -9.68
CA GLY A 70 -8.47 26.74 -10.42
C GLY A 70 -7.39 27.80 -10.57
N ALA A 71 -6.13 27.48 -10.35
CA ALA A 71 -5.03 28.42 -10.57
C ALA A 71 -4.12 27.97 -11.72
N VAL A 72 -3.85 28.85 -12.64
CA VAL A 72 -2.67 28.78 -13.51
C VAL A 72 -1.42 28.78 -12.62
N SER A 73 -0.31 28.18 -13.06
CA SER A 73 0.91 28.19 -12.27
C SER A 73 1.27 29.63 -11.87
N LYS A 74 1.63 29.86 -10.61
CA LYS A 74 2.04 31.18 -10.14
C LYS A 74 3.19 31.78 -10.96
N ALA A 75 4.05 30.93 -11.51
CA ALA A 75 5.14 31.36 -12.37
C ALA A 75 4.61 31.88 -13.72
N ALA A 76 3.57 31.26 -14.29
CA ALA A 76 2.95 31.76 -15.51
C ALA A 76 2.22 33.07 -15.28
N GLU A 77 1.52 33.22 -14.14
CA GLU A 77 0.88 34.48 -13.76
C GLU A 77 1.92 35.61 -13.57
N ALA A 78 3.00 35.34 -12.87
CA ALA A 78 4.06 36.33 -12.62
C ALA A 78 4.69 36.80 -13.93
N PHE A 79 5.02 35.88 -14.84
CA PHE A 79 5.61 36.20 -16.13
C PHE A 79 4.64 37.03 -17.01
N THR A 80 3.37 36.67 -17.02
CA THR A 80 2.35 37.38 -17.80
C THR A 80 2.10 38.79 -17.25
N VAL A 81 2.14 38.96 -15.92
CA VAL A 81 2.00 40.28 -15.27
C VAL A 81 3.13 41.20 -15.63
N GLU A 82 4.36 40.71 -15.67
CA GLU A 82 5.54 41.52 -16.02
C GLU A 82 5.53 41.99 -17.49
N GLN A 83 5.01 41.17 -18.39
CA GLN A 83 5.02 41.46 -19.83
C GLN A 83 3.77 42.13 -20.36
N ALA A 84 2.60 41.74 -19.86
CA ALA A 84 1.30 42.13 -20.44
C ALA A 84 0.48 43.05 -19.57
N GLY A 85 0.90 43.26 -18.33
CA GLY A 85 0.16 44.05 -17.35
C GLY A 85 -1.00 43.31 -16.64
N PRO A 86 -1.54 43.88 -15.56
CA PRO A 86 -2.47 43.18 -14.67
C PRO A 86 -3.75 42.68 -15.34
N SER A 87 -4.22 43.34 -16.42
CA SER A 87 -5.46 42.98 -17.10
C SER A 87 -5.35 41.78 -18.03
N GLU A 88 -4.16 41.33 -18.33
CA GLU A 88 -3.88 40.23 -19.26
C GLU A 88 -3.37 38.96 -18.55
N ALA A 89 -3.15 39.06 -17.23
CA ALA A 89 -2.60 38.00 -16.40
C ALA A 89 -3.54 36.80 -16.15
N ASN A 90 -4.79 36.88 -16.52
CA ASN A 90 -5.76 35.82 -16.33
C ASN A 90 -5.76 34.84 -17.49
N VAL A 91 -4.75 34.03 -17.58
CA VAL A 91 -4.69 32.89 -18.52
C VAL A 91 -5.34 31.68 -17.84
N ARG A 92 -6.65 31.68 -17.70
CA ARG A 92 -7.41 30.51 -17.24
C ARG A 92 -8.24 29.98 -18.39
N PRO A 93 -8.31 28.67 -18.61
CA PRO A 93 -9.47 28.13 -19.26
C PRO A 93 -10.69 28.53 -18.40
N ASP A 94 -11.75 29.03 -18.99
CA ASP A 94 -13.01 29.23 -18.29
C ASP A 94 -13.60 27.87 -17.93
N ALA A 95 -12.98 27.21 -16.97
CA ALA A 95 -13.43 25.94 -16.45
C ALA A 95 -14.32 26.18 -15.24
N VAL A 96 -15.52 25.68 -15.32
CA VAL A 96 -16.52 25.74 -14.24
C VAL A 96 -16.70 24.33 -13.71
N PRO A 97 -16.43 24.07 -12.41
CA PRO A 97 -16.64 22.76 -11.85
C PRO A 97 -18.14 22.42 -11.83
N PHE A 98 -18.46 21.16 -12.09
CA PHE A 98 -19.78 20.62 -11.72
C PHE A 98 -19.95 20.76 -10.21
N ARG A 99 -21.16 21.07 -9.75
CA ARG A 99 -21.49 21.05 -8.33
C ARG A 99 -21.41 19.62 -7.79
N LEU A 100 -21.01 19.45 -6.54
CA LEU A 100 -20.78 18.12 -5.97
C LEU A 100 -22.04 17.25 -5.99
N GLU A 101 -23.21 17.86 -5.78
CA GLU A 101 -24.51 17.19 -5.83
C GLU A 101 -24.94 16.77 -7.25
N GLU A 102 -24.27 17.25 -8.29
CA GLU A 102 -24.50 16.88 -9.69
C GLU A 102 -23.60 15.71 -10.11
N ILE A 103 -22.64 15.32 -9.26
CA ILE A 103 -21.67 14.27 -9.55
C ILE A 103 -22.09 12.98 -8.89
N GLU A 104 -22.29 11.93 -9.68
CA GLU A 104 -22.40 10.55 -9.19
C GLU A 104 -21.05 9.87 -9.36
N ARG A 105 -20.46 9.33 -8.28
CA ARG A 105 -19.26 8.49 -8.34
C ARG A 105 -19.59 7.05 -8.02
N ARG A 106 -19.10 6.12 -8.83
CA ARG A 106 -19.15 4.67 -8.57
C ARG A 106 -17.74 4.14 -8.52
N TYR A 107 -17.38 3.65 -7.35
CA TYR A 107 -16.06 3.16 -7.06
C TYR A 107 -16.06 1.63 -6.95
N GLY A 108 -15.37 0.97 -7.86
CA GLY A 108 -15.22 -0.49 -7.90
C GLY A 108 -13.81 -0.94 -7.51
N TRP A 109 -13.56 -2.23 -7.63
CA TRP A 109 -12.26 -2.82 -7.37
C TRP A 109 -11.19 -2.39 -8.39
N CYS A 110 -11.64 -2.23 -9.65
CA CYS A 110 -10.79 -1.89 -10.78
C CYS A 110 -11.33 -0.76 -11.64
N THR A 111 -12.51 -0.23 -11.31
CA THR A 111 -13.10 0.89 -12.03
C THR A 111 -13.42 2.03 -11.08
N ASP A 112 -13.24 3.24 -11.57
CA ASP A 112 -13.66 4.46 -10.88
C ASP A 112 -14.40 5.33 -11.89
N THR A 113 -15.71 5.51 -11.70
CA THR A 113 -16.61 6.12 -12.67
C THR A 113 -17.26 7.36 -12.09
N TRP A 114 -17.14 8.47 -12.78
CA TRP A 114 -17.84 9.72 -12.49
C TRP A 114 -18.86 10.03 -13.59
N ARG A 115 -20.06 10.42 -13.16
CA ARG A 115 -21.12 10.93 -14.05
C ARG A 115 -21.49 12.33 -13.61
N ALA A 116 -21.53 13.24 -14.56
CA ALA A 116 -21.99 14.61 -14.33
C ALA A 116 -22.62 15.16 -15.62
N GLY A 117 -23.82 15.68 -15.54
CA GLY A 117 -24.56 16.13 -16.71
C GLY A 117 -24.72 15.01 -17.75
N ASN A 118 -24.25 15.26 -18.95
CA ASN A 118 -24.26 14.30 -20.07
C ASN A 118 -22.92 13.58 -20.29
N MET A 119 -22.04 13.64 -19.31
CA MET A 119 -20.71 13.07 -19.36
C MET A 119 -20.59 11.86 -18.44
N THR A 120 -19.82 10.85 -18.86
CA THR A 120 -19.33 9.76 -18.02
C THR A 120 -17.83 9.60 -18.23
N PHE A 121 -17.06 9.66 -17.17
CA PHE A 121 -15.64 9.39 -17.16
C PHE A 121 -15.35 8.17 -16.31
N THR A 122 -14.62 7.20 -16.83
CA THR A 122 -14.27 5.97 -16.10
C THR A 122 -12.79 5.69 -16.27
N VAL A 123 -12.09 5.42 -15.18
CA VAL A 123 -10.72 4.90 -15.18
C VAL A 123 -10.75 3.41 -14.88
N TYR A 124 -9.98 2.63 -15.62
CA TYR A 124 -9.90 1.17 -15.53
C TYR A 124 -8.48 0.74 -15.18
N THR A 125 -8.34 0.00 -14.11
CA THR A 125 -7.06 -0.51 -13.58
C THR A 125 -7.14 -2.00 -13.28
N PRO A 126 -7.30 -2.86 -14.31
CA PRO A 126 -7.34 -4.29 -14.06
C PRO A 126 -6.00 -4.78 -13.54
N PHE A 127 -6.04 -5.65 -12.57
CA PHE A 127 -4.88 -6.36 -12.07
C PHE A 127 -4.98 -7.87 -12.35
N GLY A 128 -3.83 -8.53 -12.43
CA GLY A 128 -3.76 -9.96 -12.71
C GLY A 128 -2.57 -10.61 -12.04
N SER A 129 -2.11 -11.72 -12.61
CA SER A 129 -0.84 -12.33 -12.25
C SER A 129 0.27 -11.80 -13.13
N ILE A 130 1.41 -11.50 -12.50
CA ILE A 130 2.68 -11.30 -13.19
C ILE A 130 3.33 -12.69 -13.31
N PRO A 131 3.52 -13.25 -14.50
CA PRO A 131 4.12 -14.56 -14.66
C PRO A 131 5.61 -14.54 -14.30
N ASP A 132 6.15 -15.68 -13.86
CA ASP A 132 7.59 -15.79 -13.57
C ASP A 132 8.41 -15.55 -14.86
N PRO A 133 9.26 -14.49 -14.91
CA PRO A 133 10.02 -14.14 -16.12
C PRO A 133 10.93 -15.24 -16.63
N LYS A 134 11.29 -16.22 -15.78
CA LYS A 134 12.09 -17.39 -16.16
C LYS A 134 11.32 -18.43 -16.95
N LYS A 135 9.99 -18.35 -16.96
CA LYS A 135 9.09 -19.36 -17.56
C LYS A 135 8.14 -18.78 -18.59
N ALA A 136 7.97 -17.48 -18.60
CA ALA A 136 6.99 -16.81 -19.45
C ALA A 136 7.60 -16.38 -20.79
N SER A 137 6.76 -16.32 -21.85
CA SER A 137 7.12 -15.69 -23.10
C SER A 137 7.22 -14.16 -22.96
N ALA A 138 8.03 -13.52 -23.83
CA ALA A 138 8.16 -12.07 -23.86
C ALA A 138 6.79 -11.37 -24.02
N GLN A 139 5.90 -11.91 -24.89
CA GLN A 139 4.57 -11.35 -25.10
C GLN A 139 3.71 -11.39 -23.81
N LYS A 140 3.77 -12.50 -23.06
CA LYS A 140 3.05 -12.63 -21.79
C LYS A 140 3.56 -11.67 -20.71
N MET A 141 4.88 -11.48 -20.66
CA MET A 141 5.50 -10.47 -19.79
C MET A 141 5.10 -9.06 -20.20
N ARG A 142 5.17 -8.74 -21.48
CA ARG A 142 4.74 -7.46 -22.03
C ARG A 142 3.29 -7.13 -21.65
N ASP A 143 2.37 -8.08 -21.81
CA ASP A 143 0.95 -7.87 -21.49
C ASP A 143 0.71 -7.68 -19.98
N SER A 144 1.51 -8.32 -19.11
CA SER A 144 1.37 -8.24 -17.64
C SER A 144 2.05 -7.02 -17.01
N LEU A 145 3.08 -6.45 -17.66
CA LEU A 145 3.90 -5.36 -17.12
C LEU A 145 3.68 -4.03 -17.85
N ARG A 146 2.49 -3.80 -18.34
CA ARG A 146 2.15 -2.56 -19.07
C ARG A 146 2.13 -1.37 -18.11
N PRO A 147 3.02 -0.36 -18.25
CA PRO A 147 3.07 0.80 -17.35
C PRO A 147 2.06 1.88 -17.78
N ALA A 148 0.80 1.50 -17.92
CA ALA A 148 -0.28 2.40 -18.30
C ALA A 148 -1.63 1.92 -17.78
N VAL A 149 -2.54 2.87 -17.60
CA VAL A 149 -3.96 2.65 -17.28
C VAL A 149 -4.83 3.07 -18.47
N VAL A 150 -6.06 2.58 -18.49
CA VAL A 150 -7.07 2.95 -19.49
C VAL A 150 -8.07 3.89 -18.86
N ALA A 151 -8.51 4.93 -19.58
CA ALA A 151 -9.67 5.69 -19.21
C ALA A 151 -10.62 5.84 -20.40
N GLN A 152 -11.89 6.09 -20.12
CA GLN A 152 -12.89 6.33 -21.15
C GLN A 152 -13.69 7.57 -20.77
N LEU A 153 -13.81 8.50 -21.73
CA LEU A 153 -14.70 9.65 -21.64
C LEU A 153 -15.84 9.46 -22.65
N VAL A 154 -17.05 9.40 -22.13
CA VAL A 154 -18.27 9.29 -22.94
C VAL A 154 -19.07 10.58 -22.81
N VAL A 155 -19.50 11.14 -23.93
CA VAL A 155 -20.46 12.25 -23.99
C VAL A 155 -21.74 11.77 -24.66
N ASP A 156 -22.84 11.83 -23.94
CA ASP A 156 -24.17 11.47 -24.39
C ASP A 156 -24.95 12.73 -24.79
N ASN A 157 -24.99 13.02 -26.07
CA ASN A 157 -25.71 14.13 -26.66
C ASN A 157 -26.99 13.69 -27.40
N THR A 158 -27.53 12.50 -27.09
CA THR A 158 -28.70 11.92 -27.77
C THR A 158 -29.96 12.78 -27.65
N ARG A 159 -30.05 13.58 -26.58
CA ARG A 159 -31.16 14.51 -26.35
C ARG A 159 -30.80 15.96 -26.65
N GLY A 160 -29.56 16.22 -27.04
CA GLY A 160 -29.11 17.59 -27.32
C GLY A 160 -29.57 18.10 -28.70
N THR A 161 -29.71 19.41 -28.82
CA THR A 161 -30.07 20.09 -30.05
C THR A 161 -28.90 20.81 -30.72
N ARG A 162 -27.76 20.89 -30.01
CA ARG A 162 -26.49 21.48 -30.48
C ARG A 162 -25.35 20.48 -30.29
N PRO A 163 -24.26 20.62 -31.03
CA PRO A 163 -23.08 19.79 -30.77
C PRO A 163 -22.52 20.06 -29.39
N LYS A 164 -21.78 19.09 -28.84
CA LYS A 164 -21.01 19.21 -27.61
C LYS A 164 -19.58 18.75 -27.85
N THR A 165 -18.64 19.27 -27.07
CA THR A 165 -17.24 18.85 -27.18
C THR A 165 -16.77 18.27 -25.85
N GLY A 166 -16.40 17.00 -25.85
CA GLY A 166 -15.76 16.33 -24.71
C GLY A 166 -14.27 16.67 -24.65
N ILE A 167 -13.76 16.95 -23.44
CA ILE A 167 -12.40 17.41 -23.20
C ILE A 167 -11.71 16.53 -22.16
N PHE A 168 -10.48 16.12 -22.45
CA PHE A 168 -9.52 15.58 -21.49
C PHE A 168 -8.19 16.33 -21.61
N ALA A 169 -7.66 16.86 -20.50
CA ALA A 169 -6.36 17.53 -20.49
C ALA A 169 -5.62 17.37 -19.15
N LEU A 170 -4.30 17.42 -19.20
CA LEU A 170 -3.40 17.34 -18.06
C LEU A 170 -2.44 18.51 -18.04
N ASN A 171 -2.35 19.22 -16.93
CA ASN A 171 -1.38 20.30 -16.75
C ASN A 171 -0.02 19.72 -16.36
N HIS A 172 0.96 19.83 -17.24
CA HIS A 172 2.34 19.42 -17.03
C HIS A 172 3.28 20.56 -16.65
N SER A 173 2.79 21.58 -16.01
CA SER A 173 3.56 22.80 -15.67
C SER A 173 4.77 22.56 -14.76
N ARG A 174 4.85 21.38 -14.15
CA ARG A 174 6.05 20.98 -13.39
C ARG A 174 6.69 19.77 -14.04
N PRO A 175 7.92 19.89 -14.59
CA PRO A 175 8.69 18.70 -14.92
C PRO A 175 8.84 17.88 -13.64
N GLY A 176 8.56 16.58 -13.72
CA GLY A 176 8.76 15.69 -12.58
C GLY A 176 10.18 15.82 -12.01
N PRO A 177 10.40 15.67 -10.71
CA PRO A 177 11.65 16.01 -10.03
C PRO A 177 12.81 15.05 -10.33
N ARG A 178 13.00 14.68 -11.59
CA ARG A 178 13.94 13.64 -11.94
C ARG A 178 15.04 14.11 -12.84
N MET A 179 15.90 14.85 -12.25
CA MET A 179 17.08 15.37 -12.92
C MET A 179 17.96 14.28 -13.55
N ILE A 180 18.14 13.13 -12.88
CA ILE A 180 18.97 12.05 -13.42
C ILE A 180 18.40 11.50 -14.75
N THR A 181 17.11 11.27 -14.80
CA THR A 181 16.47 10.79 -16.01
C THR A 181 16.33 11.87 -17.08
N ASP A 182 16.23 13.15 -16.68
CA ASP A 182 16.22 14.28 -17.60
C ASP A 182 17.59 14.52 -18.20
N SER A 183 18.64 14.39 -17.41
CA SER A 183 20.02 14.55 -17.86
C SER A 183 20.48 13.45 -18.82
N LEU A 184 19.91 12.27 -18.77
CA LEU A 184 20.19 11.17 -19.70
C LEU A 184 19.45 11.27 -21.02
N GLY A 185 18.71 12.36 -21.23
CA GLY A 185 18.05 12.64 -22.50
C GLY A 185 16.98 11.62 -22.90
N SER A 186 16.45 10.86 -21.94
CA SER A 186 15.41 9.91 -22.27
C SER A 186 14.15 10.62 -22.75
N LYS A 187 13.52 10.04 -23.74
CA LYS A 187 12.28 10.45 -24.37
C LYS A 187 11.15 10.65 -23.33
N ASN A 188 10.07 11.27 -23.72
CA ASN A 188 8.91 11.55 -22.86
C ASN A 188 8.58 10.39 -21.91
N ARG A 189 8.48 10.71 -20.61
CA ARG A 189 8.36 9.70 -19.56
C ARG A 189 6.95 9.47 -19.14
N VAL A 190 6.10 10.47 -19.33
CA VAL A 190 4.68 10.44 -19.03
C VAL A 190 3.90 11.03 -20.16
N GLY A 191 2.71 10.51 -20.39
CA GLY A 191 1.84 11.03 -21.42
C GLY A 191 0.55 10.25 -21.53
N PHE A 192 -0.28 10.69 -22.43
CA PHE A 192 -1.48 9.97 -22.81
C PHE A 192 -1.63 9.93 -24.34
N ALA A 193 -2.36 8.92 -24.76
CA ALA A 193 -2.81 8.78 -26.14
C ALA A 193 -4.31 8.48 -26.16
N PHE A 194 -4.96 8.65 -27.28
CA PHE A 194 -6.38 8.42 -27.39
C PHE A 194 -6.75 7.63 -28.65
N ARG A 195 -7.86 6.92 -28.55
CA ARG A 195 -8.55 6.26 -29.65
C ARG A 195 -9.97 6.80 -29.72
N ARG A 196 -10.34 7.36 -30.85
CA ARG A 196 -11.70 7.84 -31.14
C ARG A 196 -12.51 6.78 -31.87
N GLU A 197 -13.81 6.86 -31.79
CA GLU A 197 -14.70 6.10 -32.66
C GLU A 197 -14.58 6.56 -34.12
N ALA A 198 -14.88 5.66 -35.06
CA ALA A 198 -14.83 5.98 -36.49
C ALA A 198 -15.80 7.13 -36.79
N GLY A 199 -15.34 8.11 -37.59
CA GLY A 199 -16.12 9.30 -37.98
C GLY A 199 -16.19 10.41 -36.94
N VAL A 200 -15.62 10.24 -35.72
CA VAL A 200 -15.57 11.28 -34.71
C VAL A 200 -14.44 12.26 -35.03
N ALA A 201 -14.74 13.55 -35.10
CA ALA A 201 -13.72 14.59 -35.19
C ALA A 201 -13.06 14.82 -33.82
N ALA A 202 -11.74 14.78 -33.78
CA ALA A 202 -10.96 15.04 -32.57
C ALA A 202 -9.76 15.93 -32.89
N GLU A 203 -9.37 16.76 -31.94
CA GLU A 203 -8.20 17.63 -32.02
C GLU A 203 -7.36 17.54 -30.76
N VAL A 204 -6.05 17.67 -30.94
CA VAL A 204 -5.09 17.86 -29.84
C VAL A 204 -4.83 19.36 -29.70
N PHE A 205 -4.77 19.84 -28.48
CA PHE A 205 -4.58 21.26 -28.18
C PHE A 205 -3.84 21.47 -26.86
N ASP A 206 -3.45 22.72 -26.64
CA ASP A 206 -3.05 23.22 -25.34
C ASP A 206 -4.18 24.02 -24.72
N LEU A 207 -4.51 23.70 -23.47
CA LEU A 207 -5.37 24.54 -22.67
C LEU A 207 -4.60 25.79 -22.20
N THR A 208 -4.67 26.82 -23.01
CA THR A 208 -4.31 28.18 -22.63
C THR A 208 -5.50 29.05 -22.97
N SER A 209 -5.99 29.87 -22.05
CA SER A 209 -7.03 30.83 -22.39
C SER A 209 -6.43 32.20 -22.61
N SER A 210 -6.81 32.82 -23.72
CA SER A 210 -6.67 34.25 -23.90
C SER A 210 -8.05 34.81 -24.20
N LYS A 211 -8.64 35.57 -23.30
CA LYS A 211 -9.92 36.25 -23.51
C LYS A 211 -9.90 37.32 -24.62
N LYS A 212 -8.75 37.60 -25.21
CA LYS A 212 -8.59 38.69 -26.20
C LYS A 212 -8.18 38.28 -27.60
N ALA A 213 -8.00 37.02 -27.89
CA ALA A 213 -7.78 36.61 -29.27
C ALA A 213 -9.12 36.73 -30.03
N ALA A 214 -9.29 37.78 -30.79
CA ALA A 214 -10.33 37.88 -31.83
C ALA A 214 -10.00 36.80 -32.89
N GLY A 215 -10.42 35.61 -32.64
CA GLY A 215 -10.15 34.43 -33.47
C GLY A 215 -10.31 33.22 -32.64
N PRO A 216 -10.33 32.07 -33.26
CA PRO A 216 -10.93 30.86 -32.71
C PRO A 216 -10.35 30.49 -31.37
N PRO A 217 -10.95 29.68 -30.73
CA PRO A 217 -11.64 29.46 -29.51
C PRO A 217 -10.80 29.62 -28.26
N PRO A 218 -11.42 29.62 -27.08
CA PRO A 218 -10.75 29.80 -25.79
C PRO A 218 -9.71 28.73 -25.46
N PHE A 219 -9.56 27.71 -26.28
CA PHE A 219 -8.68 26.58 -26.03
C PHE A 219 -7.59 26.46 -27.09
N GLY A 220 -6.45 27.08 -26.83
CA GLY A 220 -5.24 26.70 -27.50
C GLY A 220 -4.67 27.60 -28.55
N PHE A 221 -3.41 27.89 -28.38
CA PHE A 221 -2.56 28.58 -29.35
C PHE A 221 -2.20 27.71 -30.55
N MET A 222 -2.14 26.42 -30.37
CA MET A 222 -1.76 25.49 -31.43
C MET A 222 -2.67 24.27 -31.45
N ARG A 223 -3.23 24.03 -32.60
CA ARG A 223 -4.06 22.88 -32.89
C ARG A 223 -3.38 21.97 -33.87
N TRP A 224 -3.50 20.69 -33.60
CA TRP A 224 -3.07 19.66 -34.55
C TRP A 224 -4.25 18.73 -34.81
N SER A 225 -4.53 18.47 -36.07
CA SER A 225 -5.52 17.48 -36.41
C SER A 225 -5.03 16.11 -35.90
N ALA A 226 -5.86 15.44 -35.12
CA ALA A 226 -5.53 14.13 -34.58
C ALA A 226 -5.80 13.06 -35.64
N THR A 227 -4.87 12.83 -36.54
CA THR A 227 -5.00 11.75 -37.50
C THR A 227 -4.67 10.38 -36.91
N ASP A 228 -3.74 10.30 -35.95
CA ASP A 228 -3.13 9.03 -35.54
C ASP A 228 -3.22 8.72 -34.06
N GLY A 229 -3.90 9.50 -33.25
CA GLY A 229 -4.14 9.22 -31.84
C GLY A 229 -2.92 9.26 -30.90
N ILE A 230 -1.71 9.29 -31.41
CA ILE A 230 -0.47 9.41 -30.63
C ILE A 230 0.41 10.44 -31.29
N ARG A 231 0.71 11.51 -30.56
CA ARG A 231 1.71 12.48 -30.99
C ARG A 231 2.59 12.85 -29.81
N GLU A 232 3.89 12.75 -30.00
CA GLU A 232 4.86 13.41 -29.14
C GLU A 232 4.71 14.91 -29.31
N ARG A 233 4.69 15.58 -28.19
CA ARG A 233 4.59 17.00 -28.17
C ARG A 233 5.92 17.60 -27.82
N HIS A 234 6.54 18.23 -28.80
CA HIS A 234 7.58 19.24 -28.58
C HIS A 234 6.91 20.59 -28.63
N ASN A 235 6.82 21.25 -27.51
CA ASN A 235 6.34 22.60 -27.50
C ASN A 235 7.47 23.56 -27.13
N PRO A 236 8.05 24.22 -28.11
CA PRO A 236 9.20 25.09 -27.89
C PRO A 236 8.84 26.46 -27.26
N VAL A 237 7.56 26.78 -27.14
CA VAL A 237 7.13 28.13 -26.73
C VAL A 237 6.84 28.24 -25.23
N HIS A 238 6.97 27.16 -24.45
CA HIS A 238 6.38 27.10 -23.14
C HIS A 238 7.36 27.34 -22.00
N LEU A 239 7.69 28.56 -21.84
CA LEU A 239 8.17 29.14 -20.57
C LEU A 239 7.08 29.16 -19.49
N LEU A 240 5.81 29.02 -19.85
CA LEU A 240 4.65 29.29 -19.00
C LEU A 240 3.90 28.06 -18.52
N GLY A 241 4.41 26.87 -18.80
CA GLY A 241 3.71 25.62 -18.53
C GLY A 241 2.85 25.16 -19.71
N SER A 242 2.40 23.93 -19.63
CA SER A 242 1.72 23.26 -20.72
C SER A 242 0.59 22.40 -20.18
N CYS A 243 -0.59 22.57 -20.72
CA CYS A 243 -1.76 21.74 -20.43
C CYS A 243 -2.24 21.05 -21.72
N PRO A 244 -1.54 19.99 -22.18
CA PRO A 244 -1.94 19.26 -23.38
C PRO A 244 -3.30 18.60 -23.15
N GLY A 245 -4.13 18.69 -24.17
CA GLY A 245 -5.47 18.14 -24.14
C GLY A 245 -5.90 17.56 -25.46
N VAL A 246 -6.97 16.79 -25.42
CA VAL A 246 -7.70 16.30 -26.58
C VAL A 246 -9.18 16.64 -26.42
N GLY A 247 -9.77 17.13 -27.52
CA GLY A 247 -11.19 17.37 -27.62
C GLY A 247 -11.82 16.57 -28.75
N PHE A 248 -13.03 16.10 -28.57
CA PHE A 248 -13.82 15.43 -29.59
C PHE A 248 -15.25 15.95 -29.63
N GLU A 249 -15.73 16.15 -30.85
CA GLU A 249 -17.06 16.71 -31.07
C GLU A 249 -18.12 15.63 -31.15
N VAL A 250 -19.24 15.86 -30.46
CA VAL A 250 -20.41 14.97 -30.42
C VAL A 250 -21.61 15.73 -30.99
N PRO A 251 -22.02 15.45 -32.21
CA PRO A 251 -23.18 16.09 -32.83
C PRO A 251 -24.48 15.88 -32.02
N ALA A 252 -25.45 16.76 -32.23
CA ALA A 252 -26.79 16.55 -31.69
C ALA A 252 -27.36 15.18 -32.10
N GLY A 253 -28.06 14.53 -31.16
CA GLY A 253 -28.64 13.22 -31.38
C GLY A 253 -27.65 12.05 -31.33
N LYS A 254 -26.38 12.27 -31.02
CA LYS A 254 -25.32 11.24 -30.99
C LYS A 254 -24.75 11.04 -29.59
N ARG A 255 -24.13 9.86 -29.40
CA ARG A 255 -23.35 9.52 -28.21
C ARG A 255 -22.01 8.94 -28.68
N TYR A 256 -20.93 9.53 -28.24
CA TYR A 256 -19.58 9.09 -28.61
C TYR A 256 -18.71 8.84 -27.37
N ALA A 257 -17.76 7.92 -27.54
CA ALA A 257 -16.75 7.60 -26.55
C ALA A 257 -15.34 7.84 -27.10
N MET A 258 -14.49 8.35 -26.24
CA MET A 258 -13.05 8.43 -26.46
C MET A 258 -12.35 7.56 -25.43
N VAL A 259 -11.48 6.67 -25.87
CA VAL A 259 -10.66 5.83 -25.00
C VAL A 259 -9.28 6.45 -24.88
N LEU A 260 -8.78 6.54 -23.67
CA LEU A 260 -7.48 7.10 -23.32
C LEU A 260 -6.56 6.00 -22.79
N ALA A 261 -5.30 6.03 -23.18
CA ALA A 261 -4.21 5.33 -22.52
C ALA A 261 -3.36 6.38 -21.81
N ILE A 262 -3.14 6.23 -20.50
CA ILE A 262 -2.38 7.16 -19.68
C ILE A 262 -1.23 6.36 -19.07
N GLY A 263 0.02 6.74 -19.35
CA GLY A 263 1.15 5.88 -19.02
C GLY A 263 2.48 6.58 -18.84
N SER A 264 3.47 5.75 -18.52
CA SER A 264 4.86 6.18 -18.35
C SER A 264 5.84 5.21 -19.01
N TYR A 265 7.05 5.68 -19.23
CA TYR A 265 8.16 4.86 -19.67
C TYR A 265 9.49 5.42 -19.17
N LEU A 266 10.28 4.58 -18.50
CA LEU A 266 11.61 4.89 -18.01
C LEU A 266 12.57 3.75 -18.39
N GLU A 267 13.55 4.02 -19.25
CA GLU A 267 14.49 3.02 -19.72
C GLU A 267 15.83 3.00 -18.99
N CYS A 268 16.16 4.08 -18.28
CA CYS A 268 17.42 4.22 -17.55
C CYS A 268 17.40 3.52 -16.19
N PRO A 269 18.56 3.35 -15.54
CA PRO A 269 18.60 2.98 -14.13
C PRO A 269 17.78 3.94 -13.27
N VAL A 270 16.91 3.39 -12.44
CA VAL A 270 16.01 4.15 -11.57
C VAL A 270 16.35 4.00 -10.10
N THR A 271 17.34 3.17 -9.78
CA THR A 271 17.82 2.93 -8.42
C THR A 271 19.33 3.14 -8.33
N THR A 272 19.81 3.38 -7.11
CA THR A 272 21.21 3.48 -6.73
C THR A 272 21.56 2.41 -5.69
N GLY A 273 22.85 2.22 -5.41
CA GLY A 273 23.33 1.13 -4.54
C GLY A 273 23.31 -0.26 -5.21
N LEU A 274 22.30 -0.53 -5.99
CA LEU A 274 22.22 -1.55 -7.03
C LEU A 274 21.56 -0.89 -8.24
N ASP A 275 22.13 -1.08 -9.42
CA ASP A 275 21.60 -0.50 -10.66
C ASP A 275 20.39 -1.32 -11.14
N GLY A 276 19.20 -0.84 -10.83
CA GLY A 276 17.93 -1.44 -11.23
C GLY A 276 17.24 -0.64 -12.32
N ARG A 277 16.65 -1.32 -13.28
CA ARG A 277 15.78 -0.76 -14.33
C ARG A 277 14.41 -1.38 -14.18
N TYR A 278 13.36 -0.68 -14.57
CA TYR A 278 12.05 -1.33 -14.65
C TYR A 278 12.07 -2.50 -15.62
N LEU A 279 11.57 -3.66 -15.18
CA LEU A 279 11.57 -4.85 -16.02
C LEU A 279 10.72 -4.68 -17.29
N TYR A 280 9.70 -3.82 -17.26
CA TYR A 280 8.89 -3.52 -18.47
C TYR A 280 9.72 -2.93 -19.60
N ALA A 281 10.79 -2.18 -19.31
CA ALA A 281 11.66 -1.59 -20.33
C ALA A 281 12.39 -2.64 -21.21
N ARG A 282 12.39 -3.91 -20.79
CA ARG A 282 12.86 -5.03 -21.64
C ARG A 282 11.87 -5.38 -22.75
N TYR A 283 10.59 -5.03 -22.58
CA TYR A 283 9.48 -5.48 -23.41
C TYR A 283 8.79 -4.36 -24.20
N TYR A 284 9.09 -3.13 -23.88
CA TYR A 284 8.58 -1.93 -24.56
C TYR A 284 9.76 -1.09 -25.04
N GLU A 285 9.61 -0.45 -26.19
CA GLU A 285 10.66 0.35 -26.82
C GLU A 285 10.68 1.80 -26.28
N ASP A 286 9.49 2.37 -26.07
CA ASP A 286 9.31 3.74 -25.62
C ASP A 286 7.89 3.98 -25.07
N LEU A 287 7.61 5.22 -24.68
CA LEU A 287 6.26 5.61 -24.24
C LEU A 287 5.21 5.44 -25.33
N THR A 288 5.55 5.72 -26.59
CA THR A 288 4.61 5.58 -27.72
C THR A 288 4.19 4.12 -27.90
N ASP A 289 5.14 3.20 -27.79
CA ASP A 289 4.88 1.77 -27.84
C ASP A 289 4.00 1.30 -26.65
N VAL A 290 4.24 1.78 -25.45
CA VAL A 290 3.38 1.54 -24.27
C VAL A 290 1.95 1.99 -24.54
N LEU A 291 1.77 3.24 -24.96
CA LEU A 291 0.44 3.84 -25.15
C LEU A 291 -0.31 3.16 -26.32
N ARG A 292 0.35 2.91 -27.43
CA ARG A 292 -0.23 2.18 -28.58
C ARG A 292 -0.66 0.77 -28.19
N SER A 293 0.22 0.03 -27.50
CA SER A 293 -0.11 -1.31 -26.99
C SER A 293 -1.31 -1.29 -26.06
N THR A 294 -1.41 -0.25 -25.22
CA THR A 294 -2.53 -0.07 -24.28
C THR A 294 -3.85 0.19 -25.02
N LEU A 295 -3.85 1.10 -26.00
CA LEU A 295 -5.04 1.39 -26.81
C LEU A 295 -5.50 0.16 -27.62
N ASN A 296 -4.57 -0.61 -28.17
CA ASN A 296 -4.88 -1.83 -28.90
C ASN A 296 -5.52 -2.92 -28.04
N LYS A 297 -5.25 -2.91 -26.72
CA LYS A 297 -5.80 -3.86 -25.74
C LYS A 297 -6.91 -3.26 -24.87
N ALA A 298 -7.29 -2.01 -25.10
CA ALA A 298 -8.16 -1.26 -24.19
C ALA A 298 -9.48 -1.98 -23.92
N ASP A 299 -10.14 -2.52 -24.95
CA ASP A 299 -11.44 -3.18 -24.77
C ASP A 299 -11.33 -4.43 -23.87
N ALA A 300 -10.25 -5.20 -24.04
CA ALA A 300 -9.97 -6.36 -23.19
C ALA A 300 -9.60 -5.95 -21.74
N LEU A 301 -8.88 -4.84 -21.59
CA LEU A 301 -8.53 -4.30 -20.25
C LEU A 301 -9.76 -3.76 -19.51
N MET A 302 -10.63 -3.05 -20.21
CA MET A 302 -11.90 -2.56 -19.65
C MET A 302 -12.79 -3.73 -19.21
N ALA A 303 -12.96 -4.74 -20.07
CA ALA A 303 -13.74 -5.93 -19.74
C ALA A 303 -13.14 -6.71 -18.55
N ALA A 304 -11.81 -6.81 -18.47
CA ALA A 304 -11.13 -7.45 -17.34
C ALA A 304 -11.36 -6.70 -16.02
N ALA A 305 -11.34 -5.37 -16.05
CA ALA A 305 -11.63 -4.54 -14.87
C ALA A 305 -13.07 -4.73 -14.38
N GLU A 306 -14.04 -4.71 -15.30
CA GLU A 306 -15.46 -4.93 -14.97
C GLU A 306 -15.73 -6.35 -14.42
N ALA A 307 -15.01 -7.36 -14.93
CA ALA A 307 -15.10 -8.72 -14.42
C ALA A 307 -14.57 -8.83 -12.98
N LEU A 308 -13.49 -8.12 -12.66
CA LEU A 308 -12.96 -8.05 -11.29
C LEU A 308 -13.92 -7.31 -10.34
N ASP A 309 -14.51 -6.22 -10.78
CA ASP A 309 -15.56 -5.52 -10.02
C ASP A 309 -16.74 -6.45 -9.72
N THR A 310 -17.22 -7.17 -10.75
CA THR A 310 -18.32 -8.15 -10.59
C THR A 310 -17.94 -9.23 -9.56
N LYS A 311 -16.68 -9.66 -9.53
CA LYS A 311 -16.21 -10.65 -8.55
C LYS A 311 -16.25 -10.09 -7.12
N LEU A 312 -15.86 -8.84 -6.90
CA LEU A 312 -15.96 -8.21 -5.58
C LEU A 312 -17.42 -7.98 -5.18
N ASP A 313 -18.26 -7.54 -6.11
CA ASP A 313 -19.69 -7.31 -5.87
C ASP A 313 -20.43 -8.62 -5.45
N ALA A 314 -20.00 -9.76 -6.00
CA ALA A 314 -20.56 -11.06 -5.68
C ALA A 314 -20.06 -11.63 -4.33
N ALA A 315 -19.04 -11.04 -3.72
CA ALA A 315 -18.53 -11.49 -2.42
C ALA A 315 -19.52 -11.21 -1.29
N LYS A 316 -19.56 -12.10 -0.30
CA LYS A 316 -20.41 -11.96 0.90
C LYS A 316 -19.81 -10.94 1.87
N LEU A 317 -19.77 -9.69 1.46
CA LEU A 317 -19.17 -8.56 2.19
C LEU A 317 -20.18 -7.42 2.29
N SER A 318 -20.04 -6.58 3.32
CA SER A 318 -20.76 -5.31 3.37
C SER A 318 -20.21 -4.34 2.31
N ASP A 319 -20.95 -3.27 2.03
CA ASP A 319 -20.50 -2.23 1.13
C ASP A 319 -19.24 -1.54 1.66
N ASP A 320 -19.16 -1.30 2.97
CA ASP A 320 -17.98 -0.73 3.63
C ASP A 320 -16.74 -1.61 3.44
N GLN A 321 -16.90 -2.92 3.61
CA GLN A 321 -15.80 -3.88 3.40
C GLN A 321 -15.33 -3.93 1.95
N ARG A 322 -16.26 -3.88 0.98
CA ARG A 322 -15.91 -3.79 -0.45
C ARG A 322 -15.13 -2.53 -0.75
N PHE A 323 -15.57 -1.40 -0.20
CA PHE A 323 -14.85 -0.13 -0.34
C PHE A 323 -13.43 -0.24 0.19
N LEU A 324 -13.26 -0.71 1.42
CA LEU A 324 -11.93 -0.84 2.06
C LEU A 324 -11.00 -1.76 1.27
N ILE A 325 -11.50 -2.89 0.75
CA ILE A 325 -10.72 -3.81 -0.09
C ILE A 325 -10.32 -3.15 -1.41
N ALA A 326 -11.25 -2.48 -2.08
CA ALA A 326 -10.97 -1.77 -3.33
C ALA A 326 -9.90 -0.69 -3.11
N HIS A 327 -10.09 0.14 -2.10
CA HIS A 327 -9.19 1.24 -1.78
C HIS A 327 -7.78 0.76 -1.41
N ALA A 328 -7.68 -0.28 -0.59
CA ALA A 328 -6.43 -0.94 -0.24
C ALA A 328 -5.71 -1.54 -1.45
N THR A 329 -6.45 -2.14 -2.39
CA THR A 329 -5.88 -2.73 -3.61
C THR A 329 -5.23 -1.67 -4.50
N HIS A 330 -5.89 -0.53 -4.69
CA HIS A 330 -5.35 0.59 -5.44
C HIS A 330 -4.05 1.12 -4.81
N SER A 331 -4.04 1.29 -3.48
CA SER A 331 -2.86 1.74 -2.74
C SER A 331 -1.70 0.74 -2.84
N TYR A 332 -1.98 -0.56 -2.73
CA TYR A 332 -0.96 -1.60 -2.86
C TYR A 332 -0.26 -1.54 -4.22
N TYR A 333 -1.01 -1.51 -5.33
CA TYR A 333 -0.39 -1.47 -6.65
C TYR A 333 0.35 -0.17 -6.93
N GLY A 334 -0.08 0.94 -6.34
CA GLY A 334 0.63 2.22 -6.40
C GLY A 334 2.02 2.19 -5.78
N SER A 335 2.25 1.27 -4.85
CA SER A 335 3.52 1.11 -4.13
C SER A 335 4.47 0.07 -4.74
N THR A 336 4.05 -0.64 -5.80
CA THR A 336 4.80 -1.77 -6.35
C THR A 336 5.72 -1.39 -7.49
N GLN A 337 6.92 -1.98 -7.50
CA GLN A 337 7.82 -1.91 -8.64
C GLN A 337 8.50 -3.26 -8.90
N LEU A 338 8.61 -3.63 -10.16
CA LEU A 338 9.35 -4.79 -10.60
C LEU A 338 10.56 -4.33 -11.41
N LEU A 339 11.71 -4.52 -10.82
CA LEU A 339 13.00 -4.12 -11.39
C LEU A 339 13.73 -5.31 -12.01
N GLU A 340 14.68 -5.00 -12.85
CA GLU A 340 15.76 -5.87 -13.24
C GLU A 340 17.07 -5.34 -12.68
N VAL A 341 17.73 -6.15 -11.83
CA VAL A 341 19.04 -5.88 -11.25
C VAL A 341 19.95 -7.03 -11.65
N ASP A 342 21.07 -6.75 -12.29
CA ASP A 342 22.03 -7.79 -12.77
C ASP A 342 21.33 -8.91 -13.58
N ARG A 343 20.40 -8.55 -14.45
CA ARG A 343 19.57 -9.47 -15.26
C ARG A 343 18.65 -10.38 -14.44
N ARG A 344 18.42 -10.07 -13.16
CA ARG A 344 17.51 -10.80 -12.27
C ARG A 344 16.29 -9.94 -11.95
N PRO A 345 15.09 -10.50 -11.96
CA PRO A 345 13.92 -9.78 -11.49
C PRO A 345 14.08 -9.47 -10.00
N PHE A 346 13.72 -8.25 -9.63
CA PHE A 346 13.75 -7.77 -8.26
C PHE A 346 12.42 -7.08 -7.94
N TRP A 347 11.62 -7.74 -7.11
CA TRP A 347 10.34 -7.20 -6.67
C TRP A 347 10.52 -6.29 -5.47
N VAL A 348 9.92 -5.11 -5.53
CA VAL A 348 9.91 -4.14 -4.44
C VAL A 348 8.49 -3.66 -4.19
N VAL A 349 8.11 -3.64 -2.93
CA VAL A 349 6.93 -2.93 -2.43
C VAL A 349 7.42 -1.79 -1.55
N ASN A 350 7.09 -0.57 -1.93
CA ASN A 350 7.51 0.63 -1.21
C ASN A 350 6.53 0.95 -0.09
N GLU A 351 7.04 1.43 1.01
CA GLU A 351 6.27 1.81 2.19
C GLU A 351 5.67 3.21 2.04
N GLY A 352 4.69 3.36 1.15
CA GLY A 352 3.96 4.61 0.98
C GLY A 352 4.87 5.82 0.76
N GLU A 353 4.55 6.95 1.39
CA GLU A 353 5.34 8.19 1.32
C GLU A 353 6.75 8.09 1.93
N TYR A 354 7.01 7.12 2.78
CA TYR A 354 8.35 6.87 3.32
C TYR A 354 9.28 6.24 2.28
N CYS A 355 8.73 5.68 1.21
CA CYS A 355 9.46 5.05 0.11
C CYS A 355 10.52 4.04 0.58
N MET A 356 10.32 3.38 1.72
CA MET A 356 11.18 2.28 2.16
C MET A 356 10.90 1.05 1.32
N MET A 357 11.96 0.39 0.89
CA MET A 357 11.91 -0.70 -0.08
C MET A 357 11.84 -2.05 0.64
N ASN A 358 10.73 -2.77 0.46
CA ASN A 358 10.53 -4.10 1.05
C ASN A 358 10.72 -4.13 2.58
N THR A 359 10.09 -3.23 3.30
CA THR A 359 10.03 -3.30 4.76
C THR A 359 9.45 -4.66 5.18
N LEU A 360 10.23 -5.45 5.95
CA LEU A 360 9.91 -6.87 6.16
C LEU A 360 8.72 -7.09 7.10
N ASP A 361 8.45 -6.19 8.01
CA ASP A 361 7.26 -6.22 8.88
C ASP A 361 5.98 -5.76 8.14
N LEU A 362 6.11 -5.11 6.99
CA LEU A 362 5.01 -4.89 6.07
C LEU A 362 4.78 -6.10 5.16
N ALA A 363 5.85 -6.78 4.76
CA ALA A 363 5.76 -7.93 3.88
C ALA A 363 4.83 -9.02 4.43
N VAL A 364 4.78 -9.20 5.74
CA VAL A 364 3.86 -10.16 6.40
C VAL A 364 2.39 -9.77 6.29
N ASP A 365 2.08 -8.52 6.04
CA ASP A 365 0.71 -8.04 5.88
C ASP A 365 0.19 -8.25 4.44
N HIS A 366 1.05 -8.10 3.43
CA HIS A 366 0.65 -8.30 2.03
C HIS A 366 1.03 -9.67 1.44
N VAL A 367 1.76 -10.51 2.18
CA VAL A 367 2.19 -11.85 1.73
C VAL A 367 1.03 -12.73 1.25
N PHE A 368 -0.11 -12.69 1.93
CA PHE A 368 -1.28 -13.52 1.58
C PHE A 368 -1.85 -13.13 0.22
N TRP A 369 -1.91 -11.83 -0.07
CA TRP A 369 -2.33 -11.31 -1.37
C TRP A 369 -1.35 -11.71 -2.48
N GLU A 370 -0.06 -11.57 -2.24
CA GLU A 370 0.99 -11.92 -3.19
C GLU A 370 1.03 -13.43 -3.47
N LEU A 371 0.88 -14.24 -2.44
CA LEU A 371 0.83 -15.71 -2.60
C LEU A 371 -0.37 -16.19 -3.40
N ASP A 372 -1.49 -15.49 -3.31
CA ASP A 372 -2.66 -15.83 -4.12
C ASP A 372 -2.45 -15.50 -5.61
N ARG A 373 -1.74 -14.44 -5.91
CA ARG A 373 -1.57 -13.89 -7.26
C ARG A 373 -0.24 -14.29 -7.90
N ASN A 374 0.86 -14.13 -7.17
CA ASN A 374 2.21 -14.15 -7.70
C ASN A 374 3.20 -14.82 -6.72
N PRO A 375 3.07 -16.11 -6.41
CA PRO A 375 3.92 -16.74 -5.38
C PRO A 375 5.44 -16.60 -5.63
N TRP A 376 5.85 -16.47 -6.87
CA TRP A 376 7.26 -16.29 -7.21
C TRP A 376 7.84 -14.93 -6.73
N LEU A 377 6.98 -13.89 -6.54
CA LEU A 377 7.40 -12.61 -5.97
C LEU A 377 7.79 -12.76 -4.50
N VAL A 378 7.02 -13.56 -3.74
CA VAL A 378 7.36 -13.88 -2.35
C VAL A 378 8.67 -14.64 -2.26
N ARG A 379 8.90 -15.61 -3.16
CA ARG A 379 10.20 -16.28 -3.26
C ARG A 379 11.32 -15.30 -3.55
N ASN A 380 11.11 -14.36 -4.47
CA ASN A 380 12.08 -13.33 -4.81
C ASN A 380 12.43 -12.45 -3.59
N LEU A 381 11.44 -12.03 -2.83
CA LEU A 381 11.63 -11.31 -1.57
C LEU A 381 12.48 -12.11 -0.57
N LEU A 382 12.10 -13.36 -0.28
CA LEU A 382 12.79 -14.24 0.65
C LEU A 382 14.25 -14.49 0.25
N ASP A 383 14.48 -14.75 -1.05
CA ASP A 383 15.83 -14.99 -1.59
C ASP A 383 16.71 -13.74 -1.46
N ASN A 384 16.16 -12.53 -1.72
CA ASN A 384 16.89 -11.29 -1.62
C ASN A 384 17.25 -10.93 -0.17
N PHE A 385 16.35 -11.17 0.79
CA PHE A 385 16.67 -11.02 2.21
C PHE A 385 17.74 -12.01 2.65
N ALA A 386 17.63 -13.27 2.30
CA ALA A 386 18.62 -14.28 2.68
C ALA A 386 19.99 -14.03 2.05
N TRP A 387 20.04 -13.51 0.82
CA TRP A 387 21.26 -13.25 0.07
C TRP A 387 22.00 -11.99 0.53
N ARG A 388 21.29 -10.86 0.68
CA ARG A 388 21.93 -9.55 0.84
C ARG A 388 21.57 -8.84 2.13
N TYR A 389 20.39 -9.06 2.67
CA TYR A 389 19.82 -8.31 3.79
C TYR A 389 19.63 -9.16 5.05
N SER A 390 20.48 -10.17 5.22
CA SER A 390 20.61 -10.91 6.47
C SER A 390 21.96 -10.61 7.13
N TYR A 391 22.01 -10.77 8.43
CA TYR A 391 23.21 -10.60 9.25
C TYR A 391 23.27 -11.64 10.37
N THR A 392 24.39 -11.70 11.06
CA THR A 392 24.57 -12.45 12.31
C THR A 392 25.06 -11.51 13.39
N ASP A 393 24.53 -11.64 14.59
CA ASP A 393 24.85 -10.79 15.73
C ASP A 393 25.02 -11.59 17.03
N GLU A 394 25.26 -10.84 18.12
CA GLU A 394 25.24 -11.32 19.49
C GLU A 394 24.05 -10.70 20.23
N ILE A 395 23.66 -11.30 21.34
CA ILE A 395 22.64 -10.80 22.27
C ILE A 395 23.30 -10.25 23.53
N LYS A 396 22.59 -9.31 24.16
CA LYS A 396 22.94 -8.71 25.47
C LYS A 396 22.17 -9.43 26.58
N ILE A 397 22.88 -10.07 27.49
CA ILE A 397 22.30 -10.62 28.72
C ILE A 397 22.65 -9.68 29.86
N TYR A 398 21.72 -8.85 30.27
CA TYR A 398 21.93 -7.88 31.35
C TYR A 398 22.06 -8.56 32.72
N LYS A 399 23.00 -8.11 33.53
CA LYS A 399 23.27 -8.64 34.87
C LYS A 399 22.26 -8.16 35.94
N ALA A 400 21.54 -7.08 35.68
CA ALA A 400 20.49 -6.55 36.51
C ALA A 400 19.28 -6.16 35.65
N GLU A 401 18.07 -6.31 36.17
CA GLU A 401 16.86 -5.79 35.55
C GLU A 401 16.93 -4.27 35.41
N ALA A 402 16.39 -3.73 34.33
CA ALA A 402 16.25 -2.31 34.19
C ALA A 402 15.13 -1.80 35.08
N ASP A 403 15.39 -0.77 35.84
CA ASP A 403 14.31 0.07 36.33
C ASP A 403 13.76 0.89 35.16
N LEU A 404 12.69 0.41 34.56
CA LEU A 404 12.01 1.05 33.43
C LEU A 404 10.90 2.02 33.92
N SER A 405 10.83 2.26 35.25
CA SER A 405 9.84 3.16 35.84
C SER A 405 9.97 4.61 35.36
N SER A 406 11.13 4.99 34.82
CA SER A 406 11.40 6.32 34.30
C SER A 406 10.99 6.54 32.80
N HIS A 407 10.51 5.52 32.09
CA HIS A 407 9.86 5.72 30.80
C HIS A 407 8.45 6.20 31.04
N ALA A 408 8.34 7.51 31.18
CA ALA A 408 7.15 8.21 31.61
C ALA A 408 5.93 7.84 30.77
N MET A 409 4.86 7.40 31.45
CA MET A 409 3.52 7.24 30.87
C MET A 409 2.91 8.57 30.39
N ASP A 410 3.58 9.68 30.63
CA ASP A 410 3.14 11.04 30.32
C ASP A 410 3.75 11.55 29.00
N HIS A 411 4.46 10.70 28.25
CA HIS A 411 5.01 11.11 26.97
C HIS A 411 3.90 11.27 25.94
N ASP A 412 3.80 12.47 25.35
CA ASP A 412 2.93 12.74 24.23
C ASP A 412 3.32 11.85 23.04
N PRO A 413 2.47 10.94 22.57
CA PRO A 413 2.78 10.04 21.46
C PRO A 413 3.04 10.78 20.12
N SER A 414 2.73 12.08 20.05
CA SER A 414 3.06 12.93 18.88
C SER A 414 4.52 13.41 18.88
N GLN A 415 5.24 13.25 20.00
CA GLN A 415 6.64 13.65 20.12
C GLN A 415 7.57 12.46 19.93
N PRO A 416 8.79 12.65 19.42
CA PRO A 416 9.78 11.58 19.37
C PRO A 416 10.08 11.08 20.80
N PRO A 417 10.32 9.77 20.97
CA PRO A 417 10.66 9.24 22.27
C PRO A 417 11.90 9.92 22.82
N PRO A 418 11.95 10.17 24.14
CA PRO A 418 13.15 10.73 24.75
C PRO A 418 14.35 9.79 24.48
N PRO A 419 15.55 10.33 24.30
CA PRO A 419 16.74 9.51 24.13
C PRO A 419 16.88 8.57 25.34
N PRO A 420 17.40 7.34 25.11
CA PRO A 420 17.60 6.39 26.20
C PRO A 420 18.46 7.01 27.30
N ASP A 421 18.07 6.79 28.56
CA ASP A 421 18.84 7.25 29.71
C ASP A 421 20.29 6.70 29.62
N ALA A 422 21.28 7.57 29.84
CA ALA A 422 22.69 7.19 29.85
C ALA A 422 22.98 6.01 30.78
N ALA A 423 22.25 5.89 31.91
CA ALA A 423 22.35 4.76 32.83
C ALA A 423 21.85 3.44 32.20
N GLN A 424 20.83 3.49 31.34
CA GLN A 424 20.35 2.30 30.61
C GLN A 424 21.36 1.85 29.55
N LEU A 425 22.02 2.78 28.88
CA LEU A 425 23.07 2.51 27.91
C LEU A 425 24.31 1.88 28.55
N ALA A 426 24.60 2.26 29.79
CA ALA A 426 25.79 1.85 30.52
C ALA A 426 25.63 0.53 31.33
N ARG A 427 24.45 -0.12 31.30
CA ARG A 427 24.22 -1.36 32.07
C ARG A 427 25.19 -2.48 31.66
N PRO A 428 25.85 -3.13 32.65
CA PRO A 428 26.74 -4.25 32.37
C PRO A 428 25.93 -5.45 31.79
N TYR A 429 26.44 -5.98 30.71
CA TYR A 429 25.86 -7.18 30.08
C TYR A 429 26.95 -8.16 29.64
N GLU A 430 26.57 -9.43 29.60
CA GLU A 430 27.33 -10.49 28.95
C GLU A 430 26.87 -10.64 27.51
N LYS A 431 27.82 -10.89 26.58
CA LYS A 431 27.51 -11.19 25.19
C LYS A 431 27.42 -12.69 24.98
N LYS A 432 26.39 -13.14 24.25
CA LYS A 432 26.26 -14.52 23.76
C LYS A 432 25.85 -14.52 22.28
N PRO A 433 26.11 -15.61 21.56
CA PRO A 433 25.68 -15.71 20.17
C PRO A 433 24.16 -15.46 20.05
N GLY A 434 23.76 -14.48 19.25
CA GLY A 434 22.38 -14.21 18.87
C GLY A 434 21.97 -15.08 17.70
N GLY A 435 22.74 -15.06 16.64
CA GLY A 435 22.50 -15.82 15.44
C GLY A 435 22.00 -14.95 14.26
N ARG A 436 21.47 -15.59 13.24
CA ARG A 436 20.97 -14.91 12.04
C ARG A 436 19.71 -14.12 12.32
N SER A 437 19.64 -12.92 11.72
CA SER A 437 18.42 -12.19 11.54
C SER A 437 18.43 -11.41 10.21
N PHE A 438 17.44 -10.56 10.00
CA PHE A 438 17.21 -9.84 8.74
C PHE A 438 17.05 -8.35 8.99
N CYS A 439 17.47 -7.55 8.01
CA CYS A 439 17.33 -6.10 8.07
C CYS A 439 15.84 -5.71 8.05
N HIS A 440 15.55 -4.52 8.52
CA HIS A 440 14.19 -3.95 8.49
C HIS A 440 13.69 -3.80 7.05
N ASP A 441 14.51 -3.24 6.17
CA ASP A 441 14.22 -2.95 4.77
C ASP A 441 15.44 -3.19 3.88
N MET A 442 15.29 -2.97 2.59
CA MET A 442 16.36 -3.08 1.60
C MET A 442 16.94 -1.72 1.16
N GLY A 443 16.45 -0.62 1.73
CA GLY A 443 16.79 0.75 1.35
C GLY A 443 15.57 1.66 1.33
N ALA A 444 15.72 2.90 0.87
CA ALA A 444 14.65 3.87 0.76
C ALA A 444 14.86 4.79 -0.45
N HIS A 445 13.78 5.38 -0.96
CA HIS A 445 13.81 6.33 -2.08
C HIS A 445 14.60 5.82 -3.30
N ASN A 446 14.40 4.56 -3.66
CA ASN A 446 15.14 3.88 -4.73
C ASN A 446 16.67 3.80 -4.52
N ASN A 447 17.14 3.96 -3.29
CA ASN A 447 18.52 3.73 -2.93
C ASN A 447 18.65 2.44 -2.12
N PHE A 448 19.21 1.40 -2.74
CA PHE A 448 19.45 0.12 -2.08
C PHE A 448 20.55 0.23 -1.02
N ALA A 449 20.24 -0.21 0.19
CA ALA A 449 21.19 -0.27 1.28
C ALA A 449 22.33 -1.27 1.01
N PRO A 450 23.52 -1.08 1.60
CA PRO A 450 24.61 -2.04 1.56
C PRO A 450 24.21 -3.41 2.17
N PRO A 451 24.95 -4.48 1.85
CA PRO A 451 24.68 -5.80 2.42
C PRO A 451 24.61 -5.80 3.96
N GLY A 452 23.58 -6.43 4.52
CA GLY A 452 23.37 -6.55 5.96
C GLY A 452 22.99 -5.25 6.68
N ARG A 453 22.58 -4.20 5.96
CA ARG A 453 22.14 -2.92 6.51
C ARG A 453 20.76 -2.53 5.99
N SER A 454 20.05 -1.71 6.76
CA SER A 454 18.77 -1.08 6.40
C SER A 454 18.96 0.41 6.06
N SER A 455 17.89 1.05 5.58
CA SER A 455 17.87 2.50 5.34
C SER A 455 18.17 3.34 6.59
N TYR A 456 17.71 2.89 7.76
CA TYR A 456 17.97 3.57 9.02
C TYR A 456 19.44 3.63 9.38
N GLU A 457 20.17 2.54 9.13
CA GLU A 457 21.62 2.50 9.37
C GLU A 457 22.38 3.39 8.39
N LEU A 458 21.88 3.59 7.16
CA LEU A 458 22.42 4.57 6.23
C LEU A 458 22.26 6.01 6.74
N ALA A 459 21.15 6.28 7.42
CA ALA A 459 20.89 7.57 8.06
C ALA A 459 21.57 7.70 9.43
N ASN A 460 22.39 6.74 9.83
CA ASN A 460 23.05 6.66 11.14
C ASN A 460 22.09 6.64 12.34
N LEU A 461 20.90 6.08 12.13
CA LEU A 461 19.89 5.91 13.18
C LEU A 461 20.03 4.51 13.79
N THR A 462 20.74 4.44 14.92
CA THR A 462 21.17 3.16 15.52
C THR A 462 20.32 2.67 16.69
N SER A 463 19.18 3.31 16.95
CA SER A 463 18.30 3.00 18.09
C SER A 463 16.82 2.87 17.74
N THR A 464 16.49 2.69 16.46
CA THR A 464 15.13 2.68 15.94
C THR A 464 14.83 1.36 15.21
N PHE A 465 13.94 1.38 14.25
CA PHE A 465 13.50 0.23 13.43
C PHE A 465 14.63 -0.58 12.77
N SER A 466 15.87 -0.06 12.70
CA SER A 466 17.03 -0.84 12.26
C SER A 466 17.19 -2.15 13.02
N TYR A 467 16.69 -2.22 14.25
CA TYR A 467 17.00 -3.29 15.20
C TYR A 467 15.76 -4.02 15.73
N MET A 468 14.82 -4.29 14.85
CA MET A 468 13.68 -5.17 15.11
C MET A 468 14.09 -6.65 14.94
N THR A 469 15.19 -7.07 15.58
CA THR A 469 15.90 -8.30 15.23
C THR A 469 15.04 -9.56 15.38
N VAL A 470 14.33 -9.72 16.50
CA VAL A 470 13.48 -10.90 16.73
C VAL A 470 12.25 -10.85 15.83
N GLU A 471 11.67 -9.68 15.65
CA GLU A 471 10.47 -9.57 14.82
C GLU A 471 10.76 -9.89 13.35
N GLN A 472 11.85 -9.34 12.78
CA GLN A 472 12.21 -9.62 11.39
C GLN A 472 12.62 -11.08 11.17
N LEU A 473 13.20 -11.73 12.18
CA LEU A 473 13.46 -13.17 12.19
C LEU A 473 12.16 -13.97 12.09
N CYS A 474 11.15 -13.62 12.89
CA CYS A 474 9.81 -14.21 12.81
C CYS A 474 9.17 -13.96 11.45
N ASN A 475 9.24 -12.72 10.95
CA ASN A 475 8.63 -12.29 9.70
C ASN A 475 9.16 -13.09 8.51
N TRP A 476 10.48 -13.21 8.37
CA TRP A 476 11.07 -14.04 7.30
C TRP A 476 10.62 -15.51 7.40
N THR A 477 10.65 -16.08 8.61
CA THR A 477 10.32 -17.50 8.84
C THR A 477 8.84 -17.79 8.54
N LEU A 478 7.93 -16.93 8.99
CA LEU A 478 6.49 -17.03 8.73
C LEU A 478 6.19 -16.87 7.24
N THR A 479 6.81 -15.90 6.58
CA THR A 479 6.70 -15.70 5.13
C THR A 479 7.19 -16.93 4.35
N ALA A 480 8.32 -17.52 4.74
CA ALA A 480 8.84 -18.75 4.14
C ALA A 480 7.87 -19.93 4.29
N ALA A 481 7.28 -20.11 5.47
CA ALA A 481 6.28 -21.16 5.70
C ALA A 481 4.99 -20.90 4.90
N CYS A 482 4.53 -19.65 4.79
CA CYS A 482 3.39 -19.28 3.95
C CYS A 482 3.67 -19.57 2.46
N TYR A 483 4.89 -19.26 1.99
CA TYR A 483 5.30 -19.60 0.63
C TYR A 483 5.24 -21.11 0.39
N LEU A 484 5.81 -21.93 1.27
CA LEU A 484 5.74 -23.40 1.19
C LEU A 484 4.29 -23.92 1.31
N ALA A 485 3.50 -23.30 2.18
CA ALA A 485 2.08 -23.64 2.35
C ALA A 485 1.27 -23.44 1.05
N LYS A 486 1.60 -22.45 0.24
CA LYS A 486 0.95 -22.21 -1.06
C LYS A 486 1.53 -23.05 -2.19
N THR A 487 2.86 -23.13 -2.28
CA THR A 487 3.54 -23.62 -3.49
C THR A 487 4.01 -25.06 -3.42
N ARG A 488 4.23 -25.59 -2.21
CA ARG A 488 4.89 -26.92 -2.00
C ARG A 488 6.29 -27.00 -2.60
N ASP A 489 7.01 -25.88 -2.76
CA ASP A 489 8.35 -25.81 -3.36
C ASP A 489 9.43 -26.38 -2.41
N THR A 490 9.45 -27.69 -2.28
CA THR A 490 10.43 -28.40 -1.43
C THR A 490 11.86 -28.26 -1.95
N ALA A 491 12.05 -27.99 -3.24
CA ALA A 491 13.38 -27.75 -3.82
C ALA A 491 13.96 -26.43 -3.28
N TRP A 492 13.17 -25.38 -3.24
CA TRP A 492 13.55 -24.11 -2.61
C TRP A 492 13.86 -24.29 -1.12
N LEU A 493 13.03 -25.03 -0.40
CA LEU A 493 13.26 -25.32 1.03
C LEU A 493 14.58 -26.07 1.27
N LYS A 494 14.88 -27.09 0.47
CA LYS A 494 16.16 -27.84 0.56
C LYS A 494 17.36 -26.92 0.32
N LYS A 495 17.28 -26.03 -0.67
CA LYS A 495 18.33 -25.02 -0.94
C LYS A 495 18.53 -24.07 0.25
N ASN A 496 17.47 -23.68 0.93
CA ASN A 496 17.49 -22.76 2.06
C ASN A 496 17.55 -23.44 3.44
N LYS A 497 17.82 -24.77 3.50
CA LYS A 497 17.87 -25.55 4.74
C LYS A 497 18.75 -24.92 5.82
N LYS A 498 19.92 -24.36 5.43
CA LYS A 498 20.83 -23.71 6.37
C LYS A 498 20.19 -22.48 6.99
N VAL A 499 19.55 -21.63 6.18
CA VAL A 499 18.87 -20.41 6.66
C VAL A 499 17.78 -20.78 7.67
N VAL A 500 16.95 -21.78 7.36
CA VAL A 500 15.88 -22.26 8.26
C VAL A 500 16.45 -22.78 9.59
N LYS A 501 17.57 -23.51 9.55
CA LYS A 501 18.26 -23.98 10.77
C LYS A 501 18.82 -22.82 11.58
N ASP A 502 19.44 -21.84 10.92
CA ASP A 502 19.98 -20.65 11.56
C ASP A 502 18.84 -19.86 12.22
N CYS A 503 17.66 -19.74 11.58
CA CYS A 503 16.49 -19.10 12.17
C CYS A 503 16.04 -19.79 13.47
N LEU A 504 15.93 -21.11 13.49
CA LEU A 504 15.59 -21.82 14.72
C LEU A 504 16.62 -21.59 15.83
N THR A 505 17.91 -21.66 15.48
CA THR A 505 18.99 -21.43 16.44
C THR A 505 18.90 -20.03 17.03
N SER A 506 18.67 -19.03 16.19
CA SER A 506 18.51 -17.65 16.59
C SER A 506 17.28 -17.44 17.49
N MET A 507 16.13 -18.01 17.14
CA MET A 507 14.93 -17.98 17.98
C MET A 507 15.18 -18.56 19.39
N VAL A 508 15.89 -19.69 19.47
CA VAL A 508 16.20 -20.34 20.75
C VAL A 508 17.17 -19.48 21.57
N ASN A 509 18.21 -18.95 20.96
CA ASN A 509 19.21 -18.10 21.64
C ASN A 509 18.58 -16.85 22.23
N ARG A 510 17.67 -16.20 21.49
CA ARG A 510 17.01 -14.95 21.90
C ARG A 510 15.82 -15.18 22.84
N GLY A 511 15.26 -16.39 22.81
CA GLY A 511 14.06 -16.73 23.56
C GLY A 511 14.30 -17.18 25.01
N GLY A 512 15.54 -17.51 25.35
CA GLY A 512 15.89 -17.97 26.68
C GLY A 512 15.00 -19.11 27.20
N GLU A 513 14.71 -19.06 28.49
CA GLU A 513 13.89 -20.09 29.13
C GLU A 513 12.40 -20.02 28.76
N VAL A 514 11.87 -18.87 28.40
CA VAL A 514 10.43 -18.70 28.09
C VAL A 514 10.10 -19.01 26.61
N GLY A 515 11.09 -19.00 25.73
CA GLY A 515 10.94 -19.35 24.32
C GLY A 515 10.53 -18.22 23.38
N PHE A 516 10.39 -16.99 23.86
CA PHE A 516 10.17 -15.79 23.06
C PHE A 516 11.08 -14.65 23.54
N ALA A 517 11.18 -13.57 22.77
CA ALA A 517 12.16 -12.49 22.96
C ALA A 517 12.41 -12.10 24.43
N GLN A 518 13.65 -12.30 24.88
CA GLN A 518 14.14 -11.99 26.24
C GLN A 518 15.38 -11.10 26.21
N TYR A 519 16.12 -11.08 25.11
CA TYR A 519 17.41 -10.43 25.03
C TYR A 519 17.49 -9.52 23.82
N ASP A 520 18.09 -8.34 24.03
CA ASP A 520 18.32 -7.37 22.97
C ASP A 520 19.54 -7.73 22.11
N SER A 521 19.54 -7.35 20.85
CA SER A 521 20.70 -7.46 19.96
C SER A 521 21.82 -6.50 20.36
N THR A 522 23.07 -6.91 20.19
CA THR A 522 24.23 -6.01 20.30
C THR A 522 24.26 -4.94 19.21
N ARG A 523 23.51 -5.12 18.11
CA ARG A 523 23.33 -4.11 17.07
C ARG A 523 22.53 -2.90 17.57
N THR A 524 21.67 -3.08 18.54
CA THR A 524 20.93 -1.97 19.21
C THR A 524 21.91 -1.16 20.04
N ALA A 525 22.49 -0.12 19.47
CA ALA A 525 23.55 0.66 20.10
C ALA A 525 23.02 1.50 21.28
N GLY A 526 21.79 1.97 21.19
CA GLY A 526 21.12 2.75 22.23
C GLY A 526 19.76 2.21 22.57
N GLY A 527 19.56 1.72 23.80
CA GLY A 527 18.26 1.23 24.24
C GLY A 527 18.02 -0.24 23.98
N GLN A 528 16.78 -0.58 23.74
CA GLN A 528 16.27 -1.94 23.61
C GLN A 528 15.76 -2.21 22.18
N GLU A 529 15.62 -3.46 21.82
CA GLU A 529 14.93 -3.86 20.59
C GLU A 529 13.46 -3.43 20.68
N ILE A 530 12.96 -2.93 19.56
CA ILE A 530 11.57 -2.49 19.40
C ILE A 530 10.79 -3.42 18.47
N THR A 531 9.48 -3.30 18.52
CA THR A 531 8.54 -3.95 17.59
C THR A 531 8.02 -2.94 16.56
N THR A 532 7.33 -3.43 15.52
CA THR A 532 6.57 -2.59 14.59
C THR A 532 5.55 -1.66 15.29
N TYR A 533 5.23 -1.94 16.55
CA TYR A 533 4.22 -1.19 17.32
C TYR A 533 4.80 -0.08 18.20
N ASP A 534 6.08 0.26 18.07
CA ASP A 534 6.69 1.33 18.87
C ASP A 534 6.01 2.68 18.68
N SER A 535 5.67 3.02 17.44
CA SER A 535 4.96 4.25 17.09
C SER A 535 3.47 4.21 17.39
N LEU A 536 2.91 3.05 17.73
CA LEU A 536 1.53 2.94 18.21
C LEU A 536 1.42 3.43 19.65
N ASP A 537 2.30 2.92 20.52
CA ASP A 537 2.28 3.22 21.95
C ASP A 537 3.68 2.93 22.54
N HIS A 538 4.40 3.95 22.91
CA HIS A 538 5.77 3.82 23.43
C HIS A 538 5.86 2.95 24.70
N SER A 539 4.78 2.83 25.47
CA SER A 539 4.74 1.97 26.65
C SER A 539 4.84 0.47 26.37
N LEU A 540 4.66 0.09 25.09
CA LEU A 540 4.70 -1.31 24.65
C LEU A 540 5.65 -1.54 23.44
N ALA A 541 6.50 -0.58 23.16
CA ALA A 541 7.44 -0.64 22.05
C ALA A 541 8.46 -1.77 22.17
N GLN A 542 8.87 -2.12 23.40
CA GLN A 542 9.91 -3.14 23.60
C GLN A 542 9.50 -4.51 23.06
N THR A 543 10.47 -5.22 22.46
CA THR A 543 10.29 -6.59 21.97
C THR A 543 10.25 -7.61 23.11
N ARG A 544 11.03 -7.38 24.16
CA ARG A 544 11.15 -8.28 25.31
C ARG A 544 9.84 -8.36 26.10
N ASN A 545 9.46 -9.58 26.48
CA ASN A 545 8.25 -9.86 27.27
C ASN A 545 6.94 -9.26 26.71
N ASN A 546 6.91 -9.00 25.42
CA ASN A 546 5.76 -8.44 24.72
C ASN A 546 4.80 -9.56 24.28
N VAL A 547 3.51 -9.41 24.55
CA VAL A 547 2.48 -10.41 24.23
C VAL A 547 2.36 -10.64 22.71
N TYR A 548 2.44 -9.58 21.91
CA TYR A 548 2.44 -9.68 20.45
C TYR A 548 3.59 -10.57 19.97
N MET A 549 4.80 -10.31 20.45
CA MET A 549 5.97 -11.09 20.09
C MET A 549 5.94 -12.52 20.63
N ALA A 550 5.34 -12.75 21.78
CA ALA A 550 5.16 -14.10 22.32
C ALA A 550 4.24 -14.94 21.43
N VAL A 551 3.06 -14.43 21.05
CA VAL A 551 2.13 -15.15 20.17
C VAL A 551 2.70 -15.29 18.74
N LYS A 552 3.43 -14.30 18.25
CA LYS A 552 4.14 -14.38 16.97
C LYS A 552 5.27 -15.43 17.00
N SER A 553 6.00 -15.55 18.12
CA SER A 553 7.01 -16.60 18.33
C SER A 553 6.39 -18.00 18.39
N TRP A 554 5.24 -18.16 19.04
CA TRP A 554 4.46 -19.39 19.02
C TRP A 554 4.12 -19.82 17.58
N ALA A 555 3.59 -18.91 16.79
CA ALA A 555 3.28 -19.16 15.38
C ALA A 555 4.54 -19.50 14.56
N THR A 556 5.67 -18.83 14.85
CA THR A 556 6.96 -19.09 14.19
C THR A 556 7.47 -20.49 14.49
N TYR A 557 7.34 -21.01 15.72
CA TYR A 557 7.71 -22.38 16.03
C TYR A 557 6.79 -23.40 15.35
N HIS A 558 5.49 -23.12 15.20
CA HIS A 558 4.60 -23.94 14.37
C HIS A 558 5.04 -23.93 12.90
N ALA A 559 5.40 -22.80 12.36
CA ALA A 559 5.95 -22.68 11.01
C ALA A 559 7.23 -23.50 10.84
N LEU A 560 8.19 -23.37 11.76
CA LEU A 560 9.42 -24.14 11.76
C LEU A 560 9.14 -25.64 11.86
N ALA A 561 8.18 -26.08 12.68
CA ALA A 561 7.80 -27.48 12.76
C ALA A 561 7.32 -28.03 11.41
N LEU A 562 6.58 -27.25 10.63
CA LEU A 562 6.16 -27.62 9.28
C LEU A 562 7.33 -27.64 8.29
N LEU A 563 8.21 -26.67 8.35
CA LEU A 563 9.41 -26.62 7.49
C LEU A 563 10.35 -27.80 7.76
N PHE A 564 10.60 -28.15 9.04
CA PHE A 564 11.43 -29.31 9.40
C PHE A 564 10.75 -30.67 9.09
N ARG A 565 9.42 -30.74 9.16
CA ARG A 565 8.68 -31.91 8.64
C ARG A 565 9.01 -32.15 7.16
N ASP A 566 8.96 -31.10 6.35
CA ASP A 566 9.19 -31.20 4.91
C ASP A 566 10.69 -31.41 4.56
N LEU A 567 11.58 -31.07 5.47
CA LEU A 567 13.01 -31.43 5.41
C LEU A 567 13.29 -32.87 5.89
N GLY A 568 12.29 -33.56 6.41
CA GLY A 568 12.45 -34.93 6.95
C GLY A 568 13.10 -35.00 8.33
N ASP A 569 13.30 -33.87 9.02
CA ASP A 569 13.95 -33.79 10.33
C ASP A 569 12.90 -33.87 11.46
N LYS A 570 12.49 -35.09 11.77
CA LYS A 570 11.46 -35.38 12.80
C LYS A 570 11.86 -34.92 14.21
N ALA A 571 13.14 -35.02 14.57
CA ALA A 571 13.59 -34.61 15.89
C ALA A 571 13.48 -33.11 16.09
N THR A 572 13.96 -32.34 15.12
CA THR A 572 13.83 -30.87 15.14
C THR A 572 12.37 -30.41 15.01
N GLN A 573 11.54 -31.07 14.22
CA GLN A 573 10.10 -30.86 14.18
C GLN A 573 9.44 -30.97 15.56
N GLN A 574 9.74 -32.05 16.30
CA GLN A 574 9.18 -32.23 17.65
C GLN A 574 9.69 -31.19 18.65
N ARG A 575 10.98 -30.82 18.54
CA ARG A 575 11.55 -29.73 19.36
C ARG A 575 10.80 -28.43 19.13
N CYS A 576 10.52 -28.05 17.88
CA CYS A 576 9.75 -26.84 17.58
C CYS A 576 8.33 -26.88 18.19
N ARG A 577 7.65 -28.04 18.14
CA ARG A 577 6.32 -28.19 18.76
C ARG A 577 6.38 -28.02 20.28
N LYS A 578 7.38 -28.58 20.93
CA LYS A 578 7.56 -28.39 22.40
C LYS A 578 7.84 -26.93 22.75
N LEU A 579 8.59 -26.21 21.90
CA LEU A 579 8.83 -24.77 22.09
C LEU A 579 7.54 -23.97 21.91
N ALA A 580 6.71 -24.29 20.91
CA ALA A 580 5.41 -23.66 20.74
C ALA A 580 4.51 -23.90 21.95
N GLU A 581 4.41 -25.14 22.43
CA GLU A 581 3.63 -25.49 23.63
C GLU A 581 4.11 -24.72 24.88
N LYS A 582 5.43 -24.60 25.03
CA LYS A 582 6.04 -23.83 26.13
C LYS A 582 5.62 -22.36 26.10
N VAL A 583 5.77 -21.71 24.95
CA VAL A 583 5.33 -20.32 24.77
C VAL A 583 3.85 -20.15 25.06
N ALA A 584 3.01 -21.06 24.55
CA ALA A 584 1.57 -21.03 24.83
C ALA A 584 1.25 -21.12 26.32
N GLY A 585 1.97 -21.97 27.06
CA GLY A 585 1.82 -22.09 28.52
C GLY A 585 2.17 -20.80 29.25
N VAL A 586 3.28 -20.15 28.85
CA VAL A 586 3.67 -18.85 29.43
C VAL A 586 2.63 -17.78 29.14
N VAL A 587 2.20 -17.61 27.89
CA VAL A 587 1.18 -16.61 27.50
C VAL A 587 -0.13 -16.83 28.27
N ALA A 588 -0.60 -18.08 28.33
CA ALA A 588 -1.85 -18.40 29.04
C ALA A 588 -1.78 -18.12 30.54
N GLY A 589 -0.57 -18.16 31.13
CA GLY A 589 -0.32 -17.85 32.52
C GLY A 589 -0.29 -16.35 32.86
N GLN A 590 -0.20 -15.47 31.86
CA GLN A 590 -0.14 -14.03 32.07
C GLN A 590 -1.52 -13.33 32.11
N ALA A 591 -2.60 -14.07 31.94
CA ALA A 591 -3.93 -13.48 31.93
C ALA A 591 -4.33 -13.00 33.34
N VAL A 592 -4.81 -11.78 33.41
CA VAL A 592 -5.40 -11.17 34.62
C VAL A 592 -6.83 -10.77 34.27
N ASP A 593 -7.79 -11.27 35.02
CA ASP A 593 -9.23 -11.05 34.79
C ASP A 593 -9.65 -11.33 33.30
N GLY A 594 -9.05 -12.36 32.73
CA GLY A 594 -9.33 -12.80 31.35
C GLY A 594 -8.77 -11.89 30.26
N VAL A 595 -7.87 -10.97 30.57
CA VAL A 595 -7.15 -10.15 29.59
C VAL A 595 -5.64 -10.23 29.79
N LEU A 596 -4.89 -10.03 28.71
CA LEU A 596 -3.44 -10.08 28.70
C LEU A 596 -2.85 -8.66 28.78
N PRO A 597 -1.82 -8.42 29.60
CA PRO A 597 -1.05 -7.19 29.54
C PRO A 597 -0.22 -7.15 28.23
N ALA A 598 0.02 -5.98 27.69
CA ALA A 598 0.87 -5.83 26.51
C ALA A 598 2.33 -6.23 26.79
N ILE A 599 2.84 -5.86 27.95
CA ILE A 599 4.17 -6.26 28.47
C ILE A 599 3.96 -7.07 29.74
N PHE A 600 4.64 -8.19 29.89
CA PHE A 600 4.48 -9.12 31.02
C PHE A 600 5.20 -8.68 32.33
N GLU A 601 6.07 -7.71 32.22
CA GLU A 601 6.81 -7.15 33.36
C GLU A 601 5.93 -6.18 34.14
N LYS A 602 5.61 -6.49 35.40
CA LYS A 602 4.69 -5.68 36.25
C LYS A 602 5.19 -4.26 36.53
N SER A 603 6.49 -4.07 36.54
CA SER A 603 7.13 -2.75 36.70
C SER A 603 7.11 -1.91 35.42
N ASN A 604 6.84 -2.50 34.25
CA ASN A 604 6.81 -1.81 32.98
C ASN A 604 5.46 -1.10 32.77
N PRO A 605 5.41 0.17 32.33
CA PRO A 605 4.17 0.86 31.97
C PRO A 605 3.24 0.08 31.06
N GLY A 606 3.80 -0.66 30.08
CA GLY A 606 3.06 -1.52 29.15
C GLY A 606 2.30 -2.67 29.81
N TYR A 607 2.58 -2.99 31.08
CA TYR A 607 1.78 -3.95 31.85
C TYR A 607 0.32 -3.50 32.02
N ARG A 608 0.06 -2.20 32.01
CA ARG A 608 -1.30 -1.63 32.13
C ARG A 608 -2.02 -1.57 30.77
N SER A 609 -1.28 -1.61 29.66
CA SER A 609 -1.84 -1.55 28.32
C SER A 609 -2.47 -2.89 27.93
N ARG A 610 -3.51 -2.82 27.10
CA ARG A 610 -4.20 -3.97 26.50
C ARG A 610 -4.25 -3.75 25.00
N ILE A 611 -3.74 -4.72 24.22
CA ILE A 611 -3.57 -4.57 22.78
C ILE A 611 -4.28 -5.69 21.99
N LEU A 612 -4.97 -5.30 20.95
CA LEU A 612 -5.60 -6.23 20.00
C LEU A 612 -4.59 -7.00 19.13
N PRO A 613 -3.43 -6.43 18.75
CA PRO A 613 -2.39 -7.15 18.03
C PRO A 613 -1.86 -8.42 18.69
N ALA A 614 -2.11 -8.62 19.97
CA ALA A 614 -1.78 -9.86 20.68
C ALA A 614 -2.19 -11.15 19.93
N VAL A 615 -3.21 -11.08 19.07
CA VAL A 615 -3.74 -12.25 18.35
C VAL A 615 -3.22 -12.41 16.93
N GLU A 616 -2.43 -11.47 16.42
CA GLU A 616 -1.98 -11.46 15.00
C GLU A 616 -1.31 -12.78 14.59
N GLY A 617 -0.47 -13.36 15.45
CA GLY A 617 0.21 -14.62 15.20
C GLY A 617 -0.73 -15.78 14.85
N CYS A 618 -2.00 -15.73 15.27
CA CYS A 618 -2.98 -16.77 14.98
C CYS A 618 -3.43 -16.82 13.49
N ALA A 619 -3.14 -15.79 12.70
CA ALA A 619 -3.45 -15.77 11.27
C ALA A 619 -2.66 -16.84 10.49
N TYR A 620 -1.43 -17.13 10.89
CA TYR A 620 -0.54 -18.03 10.15
C TYR A 620 -0.96 -19.50 10.24
N PRO A 621 -1.23 -20.08 11.41
CA PRO A 621 -1.78 -21.43 11.50
C PRO A 621 -3.11 -21.59 10.74
N LEU A 622 -3.98 -20.57 10.76
CA LEU A 622 -5.20 -20.55 9.95
C LEU A 622 -4.85 -20.68 8.45
N TYR A 623 -3.89 -19.91 7.97
CA TYR A 623 -3.45 -19.97 6.58
C TYR A 623 -2.87 -21.35 6.21
N PHE A 624 -2.09 -21.95 7.09
CA PHE A 624 -1.54 -23.29 6.87
C PHE A 624 -2.62 -24.37 6.77
N VAL A 625 -3.67 -24.25 7.57
CA VAL A 625 -4.86 -25.14 7.50
C VAL A 625 -5.64 -24.90 6.20
N LYS A 626 -5.94 -23.66 5.87
CA LYS A 626 -6.70 -23.31 4.66
C LYS A 626 -6.03 -23.78 3.37
N THR A 627 -4.71 -23.67 3.29
CA THR A 627 -3.96 -24.18 2.13
C THR A 627 -3.81 -25.70 2.12
N GLY A 628 -4.29 -26.41 3.15
CA GLY A 628 -4.07 -27.85 3.33
C GLY A 628 -2.62 -28.23 3.60
N TYR A 629 -1.75 -27.26 3.93
CA TYR A 629 -0.37 -27.50 4.31
C TYR A 629 -0.29 -28.15 5.69
N GLN A 630 -1.09 -27.65 6.60
CA GLN A 630 -1.44 -28.34 7.84
C GLN A 630 -2.69 -29.17 7.61
N LYS A 631 -2.57 -30.50 7.71
CA LYS A 631 -3.69 -31.42 7.46
C LYS A 631 -4.73 -31.46 8.59
N GLN A 632 -4.35 -31.01 9.79
CA GLN A 632 -5.22 -30.97 10.95
C GLN A 632 -6.21 -29.81 10.84
N LYS A 633 -7.37 -29.93 11.49
CA LYS A 633 -8.29 -28.81 11.65
C LYS A 633 -7.67 -27.74 12.56
N LEU A 634 -8.18 -26.51 12.49
CA LEU A 634 -7.62 -25.40 13.26
C LEU A 634 -7.65 -25.65 14.78
N GLU A 635 -8.74 -26.28 15.29
CA GLU A 635 -8.86 -26.63 16.71
C GLU A 635 -7.78 -27.64 17.15
N GLN A 636 -7.27 -28.46 16.23
CA GLN A 636 -6.19 -29.42 16.49
C GLN A 636 -4.80 -28.78 16.41
N VAL A 637 -4.69 -27.59 15.86
CA VAL A 637 -3.43 -26.81 15.93
C VAL A 637 -3.22 -26.32 17.35
N PHE A 638 -4.30 -25.95 18.05
CA PHE A 638 -4.28 -25.69 19.50
C PHE A 638 -4.49 -27.00 20.28
N GLY A 639 -3.69 -28.02 19.97
CA GLY A 639 -3.97 -29.40 20.38
C GLY A 639 -3.50 -29.77 21.78
N THR A 640 -2.47 -29.10 22.30
CA THR A 640 -1.98 -29.35 23.66
C THR A 640 -2.84 -28.59 24.69
N PRO A 641 -2.86 -29.06 25.96
CA PRO A 641 -3.59 -28.34 27.00
C PRO A 641 -3.16 -26.87 27.17
N ALA A 642 -1.87 -26.59 27.01
CA ALA A 642 -1.32 -25.22 27.09
C ALA A 642 -1.81 -24.34 25.93
N GLU A 643 -1.78 -24.88 24.70
CA GLU A 643 -2.24 -24.16 23.51
C GLU A 643 -3.75 -23.93 23.54
N LYS A 644 -4.54 -24.90 23.98
CA LYS A 644 -5.98 -24.74 24.18
C LYS A 644 -6.30 -23.64 25.19
N LYS A 645 -5.60 -23.63 26.32
CA LYS A 645 -5.74 -22.58 27.32
C LYS A 645 -5.35 -21.20 26.76
N MET A 646 -4.26 -21.11 25.98
CA MET A 646 -3.88 -19.87 25.30
C MET A 646 -4.96 -19.41 24.31
N TYR A 647 -5.53 -20.31 23.52
CA TYR A 647 -6.65 -20.01 22.61
C TYR A 647 -7.85 -19.39 23.36
N ASP A 648 -8.27 -20.04 24.46
CA ASP A 648 -9.39 -19.55 25.27
C ASP A 648 -9.11 -18.16 25.88
N VAL A 649 -7.89 -17.95 26.37
CA VAL A 649 -7.43 -16.66 26.90
C VAL A 649 -7.42 -15.59 25.82
N LEU A 650 -6.86 -15.86 24.64
CA LEU A 650 -6.81 -14.91 23.52
C LEU A 650 -8.19 -14.56 22.98
N LYS A 651 -9.10 -15.54 22.90
CA LYS A 651 -10.50 -15.33 22.52
C LYS A 651 -11.23 -14.43 23.51
N GLU A 652 -11.11 -14.71 24.81
CA GLU A 652 -11.75 -13.92 25.85
C GLU A 652 -11.15 -12.53 25.97
N HIS A 653 -9.82 -12.40 25.84
CA HIS A 653 -9.12 -11.12 25.74
C HIS A 653 -9.70 -10.27 24.61
N THR A 654 -9.80 -10.83 23.41
CA THR A 654 -10.36 -10.15 22.24
C THR A 654 -11.80 -9.70 22.50
N ARG A 655 -12.64 -10.60 23.01
CA ARG A 655 -14.04 -10.33 23.28
C ARG A 655 -14.21 -9.20 24.31
N LYS A 656 -13.47 -9.25 25.39
CA LYS A 656 -13.52 -8.20 26.45
C LYS A 656 -13.05 -6.84 25.94
N LEU A 657 -11.99 -6.79 25.15
CA LEU A 657 -11.48 -5.52 24.62
C LEU A 657 -12.45 -4.84 23.63
N LEU A 658 -13.29 -5.62 22.96
CA LEU A 658 -14.29 -5.09 22.04
C LEU A 658 -15.59 -4.67 22.76
N LEU A 659 -15.99 -5.37 23.82
CA LEU A 659 -17.31 -5.21 24.44
C LEU A 659 -17.31 -4.38 25.72
N ASP A 660 -16.17 -4.28 26.40
CA ASP A 660 -16.06 -3.55 27.67
C ASP A 660 -15.75 -2.06 27.42
N PRO A 661 -16.70 -1.14 27.67
CA PRO A 661 -16.47 0.29 27.48
C PRO A 661 -15.31 0.85 28.32
N GLN A 662 -14.98 0.20 29.45
CA GLN A 662 -13.89 0.62 30.33
C GLN A 662 -12.51 0.26 29.73
N ARG A 663 -12.42 -0.69 28.80
CA ARG A 663 -11.17 -1.12 28.16
C ARG A 663 -10.71 -0.18 27.04
N ARG A 664 -11.61 0.63 26.49
CA ARG A 664 -11.31 1.70 25.52
C ARG A 664 -10.62 1.25 24.21
N ASN A 665 -10.87 0.01 23.75
CA ASN A 665 -10.33 -0.48 22.48
C ASN A 665 -11.26 -0.21 21.26
N VAL A 666 -12.24 0.66 21.43
CA VAL A 666 -13.13 1.17 20.39
C VAL A 666 -13.24 2.68 20.56
N PHE A 667 -13.09 3.41 19.44
CA PHE A 667 -13.28 4.87 19.44
C PHE A 667 -14.76 5.23 19.58
N ALA A 668 -15.04 6.50 19.87
CA ALA A 668 -16.41 7.00 20.04
C ALA A 668 -17.26 6.87 18.77
N ASP A 669 -16.66 6.94 17.58
CA ASP A 669 -17.30 6.74 16.29
C ASP A 669 -17.54 5.26 15.95
N GLY A 670 -17.06 4.33 16.78
CA GLY A 670 -17.16 2.89 16.58
C GLY A 670 -15.94 2.23 15.95
N GLY A 671 -14.96 2.99 15.49
CA GLY A 671 -13.74 2.44 14.89
C GLY A 671 -12.85 1.69 15.90
N ILE A 672 -12.05 0.75 15.43
CA ILE A 672 -11.20 -0.09 16.27
C ILE A 672 -9.96 0.68 16.73
N LYS A 673 -9.69 0.60 18.01
CA LYS A 673 -8.52 1.14 18.69
C LYS A 673 -7.59 -0.01 19.08
N LEU A 674 -6.37 -0.03 18.53
CA LEU A 674 -5.45 -1.17 18.73
C LEU A 674 -4.88 -1.28 20.14
N SER A 675 -4.68 -0.14 20.83
CA SER A 675 -4.19 -0.10 22.21
C SER A 675 -5.16 0.62 23.14
N SER A 676 -5.30 0.16 24.37
CA SER A 676 -6.11 0.84 25.40
C SER A 676 -5.50 2.18 25.85
N THR A 677 -4.21 2.39 25.67
CA THR A 677 -3.44 3.53 26.19
C THR A 677 -3.02 4.52 25.10
N SER A 678 -3.31 4.26 23.84
CA SER A 678 -2.99 5.17 22.74
C SER A 678 -4.20 5.45 21.85
N ASN A 679 -4.29 6.65 21.31
CA ASN A 679 -5.26 7.02 20.27
C ASN A 679 -4.72 6.82 18.84
N ASN A 680 -3.55 6.23 18.70
CA ASN A 680 -2.98 5.82 17.41
C ASN A 680 -3.45 4.41 17.04
N SER A 681 -3.78 4.20 15.78
CA SER A 681 -4.20 2.90 15.24
C SER A 681 -3.75 2.75 13.80
N TRP A 682 -3.70 1.51 13.30
CA TRP A 682 -3.30 1.22 11.92
C TRP A 682 -4.32 0.33 11.23
N MET A 683 -4.80 0.77 10.08
CA MET A 683 -5.83 0.07 9.31
C MET A 683 -5.41 -1.34 8.90
N SER A 684 -4.14 -1.53 8.53
CA SER A 684 -3.59 -2.84 8.20
C SER A 684 -3.71 -3.84 9.33
N LYS A 685 -3.36 -3.40 10.53
CA LYS A 685 -3.38 -4.23 11.75
C LYS A 685 -4.80 -4.44 12.28
N ILE A 686 -5.68 -3.47 12.11
CA ILE A 686 -7.11 -3.65 12.33
C ILE A 686 -7.64 -4.73 11.39
N SER A 687 -7.27 -4.71 10.12
CA SER A 687 -7.77 -5.65 9.12
C SER A 687 -7.39 -7.10 9.43
N ILE A 688 -6.14 -7.37 9.79
CA ILE A 688 -5.69 -8.72 10.17
C ILE A 688 -6.29 -9.15 11.51
N PHE A 689 -6.40 -8.24 12.47
CA PHE A 689 -7.08 -8.48 13.73
C PHE A 689 -8.53 -8.93 13.53
N MET A 690 -9.32 -8.18 12.74
CA MET A 690 -10.72 -8.51 12.44
C MET A 690 -10.84 -9.85 11.71
N HIS A 691 -9.89 -10.18 10.83
CA HIS A 691 -9.82 -11.50 10.19
C HIS A 691 -9.62 -12.63 11.22
N VAL A 692 -8.66 -12.47 12.13
CA VAL A 692 -8.40 -13.45 13.20
C VAL A 692 -9.61 -13.59 14.12
N ALA A 693 -10.20 -12.49 14.57
CA ALA A 693 -11.36 -12.50 15.44
C ALA A 693 -12.54 -13.24 14.82
N ARG A 694 -12.79 -13.04 13.54
CA ARG A 694 -13.87 -13.73 12.79
C ARG A 694 -13.55 -15.19 12.52
N ARG A 695 -12.36 -15.50 12.00
CA ARG A 695 -12.06 -16.81 11.40
C ARG A 695 -11.36 -17.79 12.33
N VAL A 696 -10.61 -17.28 13.32
CA VAL A 696 -9.95 -18.12 14.33
C VAL A 696 -10.85 -18.29 15.54
N PHE A 697 -11.40 -17.21 16.09
CA PHE A 697 -12.18 -17.22 17.31
C PHE A 697 -13.68 -17.36 17.11
N GLY A 698 -14.18 -17.21 15.87
CA GLY A 698 -15.61 -17.33 15.53
C GLY A 698 -16.47 -16.24 16.17
N LEU A 699 -15.89 -15.06 16.43
CA LEU A 699 -16.58 -13.93 17.05
C LEU A 699 -17.57 -13.23 16.10
N ASP A 700 -17.58 -13.58 14.82
CA ASP A 700 -18.62 -13.22 13.87
C ASP A 700 -20.00 -13.84 14.18
N ARG A 701 -20.08 -14.73 15.18
CA ARG A 701 -21.31 -15.34 15.70
C ARG A 701 -21.74 -14.77 17.07
N ASP A 702 -20.93 -13.93 17.69
CA ASP A 702 -21.30 -13.21 18.92
C ASP A 702 -22.05 -11.92 18.52
N PRO A 703 -23.36 -11.79 18.85
CA PRO A 703 -24.15 -10.64 18.40
C PRO A 703 -23.60 -9.29 18.83
N GLY A 704 -22.98 -9.20 20.01
CA GLY A 704 -22.36 -7.97 20.50
C GLY A 704 -21.15 -7.58 19.66
N VAL A 705 -20.28 -8.53 19.34
CA VAL A 705 -19.07 -8.30 18.52
C VAL A 705 -19.44 -7.99 17.07
N VAL A 706 -20.47 -8.65 16.51
CA VAL A 706 -20.95 -8.35 15.15
C VAL A 706 -21.39 -6.90 15.02
N ASP A 707 -22.09 -6.35 16.02
CA ASP A 707 -22.51 -4.93 16.00
C ASP A 707 -21.29 -3.98 16.09
N VAL A 708 -20.29 -4.31 16.91
CA VAL A 708 -19.02 -3.55 16.96
C VAL A 708 -18.34 -3.57 15.60
N PHE A 709 -18.20 -4.72 14.95
CA PHE A 709 -17.56 -4.83 13.65
C PHE A 709 -18.31 -4.06 12.56
N ARG A 710 -19.64 -4.09 12.58
CA ARG A 710 -20.45 -3.32 11.62
C ARG A 710 -20.26 -1.81 11.78
N LYS A 711 -20.22 -1.31 13.01
CA LYS A 711 -19.95 0.11 13.30
C LYS A 711 -18.52 0.47 12.93
N ALA A 712 -17.57 -0.42 13.20
CA ALA A 712 -16.18 -0.22 12.86
C ALA A 712 -15.94 -0.14 11.35
N ASP A 713 -16.54 -1.02 10.55
CA ASP A 713 -16.40 -0.99 9.09
C ASP A 713 -16.84 0.39 8.54
N ALA A 714 -17.99 0.96 9.02
CA ALA A 714 -18.46 2.28 8.63
C ALA A 714 -17.51 3.42 9.09
N ALA A 715 -17.01 3.36 10.34
CA ALA A 715 -16.05 4.33 10.85
C ALA A 715 -14.74 4.29 10.05
N HIS A 716 -14.25 3.11 9.71
CA HIS A 716 -13.03 2.94 8.93
C HIS A 716 -13.15 3.51 7.52
N VAL A 717 -14.30 3.37 6.85
CA VAL A 717 -14.57 4.06 5.58
C VAL A 717 -14.52 5.56 5.77
N LYS A 718 -15.19 6.07 6.80
CA LYS A 718 -15.17 7.50 7.13
C LYS A 718 -13.75 8.04 7.30
N TRP A 719 -12.87 7.30 8.00
CA TRP A 719 -11.47 7.68 8.19
C TRP A 719 -10.68 7.78 6.87
N GLN A 720 -11.08 6.99 5.86
CA GLN A 720 -10.43 7.01 4.54
C GLN A 720 -10.93 8.14 3.63
N VAL A 721 -12.19 8.58 3.79
CA VAL A 721 -12.81 9.55 2.89
C VAL A 721 -12.90 10.96 3.48
N GLU A 722 -12.82 11.10 4.81
CA GLU A 722 -12.87 12.38 5.50
C GLU A 722 -11.49 12.75 6.08
N GLY A 723 -11.27 14.01 6.34
CA GLY A 723 -10.05 14.51 6.97
C GLY A 723 -8.88 14.69 6.01
N SER A 724 -7.67 14.44 6.50
CA SER A 724 -6.42 14.71 5.77
C SER A 724 -5.97 13.59 4.83
N SER A 725 -6.81 12.63 4.54
CA SER A 725 -6.51 11.53 3.62
C SER A 725 -6.46 12.05 2.17
N TYR A 726 -5.44 12.87 1.91
CA TYR A 726 -5.21 13.57 0.66
C TYR A 726 -4.86 12.62 -0.50
N TRP A 727 -4.38 11.43 -0.17
CA TRP A 727 -3.86 10.46 -1.12
C TRP A 727 -4.86 9.34 -1.37
N ALA A 728 -4.43 8.13 -1.34
CA ALA A 728 -5.28 6.99 -1.53
C ALA A 728 -5.68 6.41 -0.16
N CYS A 729 -4.90 5.54 0.40
CA CYS A 729 -5.29 4.75 1.57
C CYS A 729 -4.37 5.07 2.75
N SER A 730 -4.93 5.67 3.81
CA SER A 730 -4.19 6.02 5.02
C SER A 730 -4.14 4.85 6.00
N ASP A 731 -2.94 4.43 6.40
CA ASP A 731 -2.77 3.36 7.41
C ASP A 731 -2.81 3.91 8.83
N GLN A 732 -2.08 4.99 9.08
CA GLN A 732 -1.99 5.58 10.41
C GLN A 732 -3.17 6.49 10.71
N ILE A 733 -3.93 6.09 11.72
CA ILE A 733 -5.13 6.78 12.20
C ILE A 733 -4.86 7.28 13.61
N VAL A 734 -5.06 8.56 13.86
CA VAL A 734 -4.94 9.17 15.19
C VAL A 734 -6.27 9.79 15.56
N SER A 735 -6.86 9.32 16.65
CA SER A 735 -8.17 9.81 17.15
C SER A 735 -9.30 9.78 16.11
N GLY A 736 -9.28 8.78 15.20
CA GLY A 736 -10.29 8.65 14.15
C GLY A 736 -10.02 9.46 12.88
N GLU A 737 -8.82 10.01 12.71
CA GLU A 737 -8.43 10.73 11.50
C GLU A 737 -7.18 10.13 10.86
N GLY A 738 -7.17 10.01 9.54
CA GLY A 738 -5.97 9.63 8.77
C GLY A 738 -4.92 10.73 8.83
N LYS A 739 -3.78 10.47 9.47
CA LYS A 739 -2.73 11.48 9.68
C LYS A 739 -1.45 11.23 8.90
N ALA A 740 -1.07 9.99 8.69
CA ALA A 740 0.16 9.61 8.00
C ALA A 740 -0.01 8.28 7.27
N SER A 741 1.04 7.82 6.58
CA SER A 741 1.02 6.56 5.83
C SER A 741 -0.10 6.54 4.79
N ARG A 742 -0.14 7.57 3.91
CA ARG A 742 -1.31 7.98 3.14
C ARG A 742 -1.55 7.21 1.84
N TYR A 743 -0.65 6.38 1.38
CA TYR A 743 -0.83 5.45 0.25
C TYR A 743 -0.06 4.16 0.55
N TYR A 744 -0.48 3.56 1.63
CA TYR A 744 0.26 2.51 2.29
C TYR A 744 -0.12 1.13 1.74
N PRO A 745 0.83 0.29 1.31
CA PRO A 745 0.54 -1.00 0.67
C PRO A 745 -0.01 -2.04 1.65
N ARG A 746 0.32 -1.93 2.92
CA ARG A 746 0.04 -2.87 3.99
C ARG A 746 -1.45 -3.13 4.22
N ILE A 747 -2.31 -2.13 3.96
CA ILE A 747 -3.77 -2.23 4.18
C ILE A 747 -4.42 -3.33 3.32
N ILE A 748 -3.74 -3.85 2.30
CA ILE A 748 -4.17 -4.99 1.49
C ILE A 748 -4.47 -6.25 2.32
N THR A 749 -4.09 -6.29 3.61
CA THR A 749 -4.57 -7.31 4.55
C THR A 749 -6.08 -7.43 4.59
N SER A 750 -6.83 -6.37 4.27
CA SER A 750 -8.29 -6.41 4.15
C SER A 750 -8.79 -7.42 3.10
N ALA A 751 -7.97 -7.77 2.11
CA ALA A 751 -8.29 -8.79 1.11
C ALA A 751 -8.51 -10.20 1.73
N LEU A 752 -7.98 -10.45 2.93
CA LEU A 752 -8.26 -11.67 3.71
C LEU A 752 -9.75 -11.84 4.05
N TRP A 753 -10.53 -10.75 4.05
CA TRP A 753 -11.97 -10.81 4.35
C TRP A 753 -12.78 -11.45 3.21
N MET A 754 -12.24 -11.53 2.00
CA MET A 754 -12.87 -12.19 0.85
C MET A 754 -12.90 -13.73 0.97
N GLU A 755 -12.18 -14.29 1.93
CA GLU A 755 -12.04 -15.74 2.12
C GLU A 755 -13.23 -16.40 2.85
#